data_ce4428a3aefb9b7f27f35c29e2725632
#
_entry.id   ce4428a3aefb9b7f27f35c29e2725632
#
_cell.length_a   1.000
_cell.length_b   1.000
_cell.length_c   1.000
_cell.angle_alpha   90.00
_cell.angle_beta   90.00
_cell.angle_gamma   90.00
#
_symmetry.space_group_name_H-M   'P 1'
#
loop_
_entity.id
_entity.type
_entity.pdbx_description
1 polymer ?
#
loop_
_entity_poly.entity_id
_entity_poly.type
_entity_poly.pdbx_seq_one_letter_code
_entity_poly.pdbx_strand_id
1 'polypeptide(L)'
;MPHTPPAAHDPRLVQGRYRLLDLIGRGGMGEVWRARDESLGRHVAVKRLKPLGPSHDQSFIRVLRERFRREARVAAALQHRGVTVVHDFGESDGILYLVMELLKGRNLSRLLKDHEEHRLPIAEVEEIAEQTAKALAYAHAQGIVHRDLKPANIMRLTDGTVKICDFGIARLGRDIGFTSRLTGTGITMGTPHYMSPEQIGGSEVDQRSDLYSLGCVLYEIATGVPPFDLDDAWAVLVGHRDTPPRPPRSLRPDMPEYLDRLILDLLAKQPEHRPHDADELSHRIRVGRTMPASVQSAEDESASDAPRLPSWARGMTAGHQAMSTEPGATPPDDTREISRQWTSGQTPHPVRHPVPAGRQSATAERLTPSPEALTTLTGRHNTGLSLGRLGRWSEAGEVHRAVAAEREHLLGPDHPDTLGSRYEVAFTLSRTGRPADALTEYTHVARSRERLLGPDHPDTLAARQEMAYVLGQLGRHFEAHEVYTSVLAARERTMGSDHPDTLRCRHNLAFNLSRLGRLEDSYRMACDVAAARARVLGPAHPDTLVTRYEVAYALGQLGRWAEALQTYREVAEARAQALGTDHPDTLGARYEVGISLGRLGRSTEALQLYRDLIDDRTRVHGPDHPETLRARHGLGVNLGRLGRWEEALAESRDVYAIRESALGPDHPDTLVSRREVAVGLGWLGRWADALTEYRRVAAARERVLGADHPDTLASRNDEGHCLEQLGRGEEAVELYRQVAALRRQGHSA
;
A
#
# COMPACT_ATOMS: atom_id res chain seq x y z
N MET A 1 54.96 -7.85 -36.39
CA MET A 1 54.65 -7.12 -35.15
C MET A 1 53.84 -8.03 -34.24
N PRO A 2 54.28 -8.35 -33.04
CA PRO A 2 53.56 -9.27 -32.14
C PRO A 2 52.34 -8.52 -31.59
N HIS A 3 51.14 -9.13 -31.71
CA HIS A 3 49.90 -8.71 -31.06
C HIS A 3 50.09 -8.89 -29.54
N THR A 4 50.13 -7.78 -28.83
CA THR A 4 50.01 -7.76 -27.37
C THR A 4 48.59 -8.20 -27.00
N PRO A 5 48.39 -9.22 -26.14
CA PRO A 5 47.04 -9.61 -25.73
C PRO A 5 46.42 -8.44 -24.90
N PRO A 6 45.08 -8.22 -24.96
CA PRO A 6 44.43 -7.21 -24.15
C PRO A 6 44.70 -7.52 -22.67
N ALA A 7 45.09 -6.49 -21.94
CA ALA A 7 45.37 -6.58 -20.49
C ALA A 7 44.17 -7.20 -19.75
N ALA A 8 44.41 -8.26 -19.00
CA ALA A 8 43.42 -8.93 -18.18
C ALA A 8 42.71 -7.90 -17.30
N HIS A 9 41.39 -7.80 -17.41
CA HIS A 9 40.55 -6.89 -16.64
C HIS A 9 40.65 -7.32 -15.16
N ASP A 10 41.35 -6.53 -14.33
CA ASP A 10 41.41 -6.77 -12.87
C ASP A 10 40.04 -6.34 -12.26
N PRO A 11 39.20 -7.29 -11.79
CA PRO A 11 37.86 -6.98 -11.27
C PRO A 11 37.89 -6.14 -9.98
N ARG A 12 39.07 -5.93 -9.40
CA ARG A 12 39.28 -5.08 -8.22
C ARG A 12 39.71 -3.65 -8.56
N LEU A 13 39.86 -3.32 -9.85
CA LEU A 13 40.26 -1.99 -10.28
C LEU A 13 39.11 -1.24 -10.96
N VAL A 14 38.50 -0.33 -10.25
CA VAL A 14 37.40 0.50 -10.72
C VAL A 14 37.98 1.64 -11.59
N GLN A 15 37.52 1.73 -12.86
CA GLN A 15 37.99 2.72 -13.86
C GLN A 15 39.52 2.84 -14.02
N GLY A 16 40.24 1.74 -13.82
CA GLY A 16 41.72 1.78 -13.93
C GLY A 16 42.42 2.64 -12.85
N ARG A 17 41.67 3.18 -11.87
CA ARG A 17 42.17 4.12 -10.88
C ARG A 17 41.98 3.70 -9.44
N TYR A 18 40.82 3.20 -9.05
CA TYR A 18 40.52 2.87 -7.65
C TYR A 18 40.66 1.38 -7.40
N ARG A 19 41.69 0.97 -6.72
CA ARG A 19 41.95 -0.43 -6.35
C ARG A 19 41.19 -0.78 -5.08
N LEU A 20 40.18 -1.65 -5.18
CA LEU A 20 39.41 -2.15 -4.04
C LEU A 20 40.31 -3.05 -3.16
N LEU A 21 40.33 -2.76 -1.86
CA LEU A 21 41.12 -3.48 -0.85
C LEU A 21 40.20 -4.38 -0.03
N ASP A 22 39.47 -3.80 0.92
CA ASP A 22 38.65 -4.52 1.87
C ASP A 22 37.19 -4.00 1.81
N LEU A 23 36.23 -4.90 2.01
CA LEU A 23 34.84 -4.56 2.17
C LEU A 23 34.62 -4.02 3.59
N ILE A 24 34.24 -2.75 3.72
CA ILE A 24 34.00 -2.07 5.00
C ILE A 24 32.51 -1.92 5.35
N GLY A 25 31.62 -2.09 4.37
CA GLY A 25 30.17 -2.03 4.61
C GLY A 25 29.39 -2.71 3.50
N ARG A 26 28.27 -3.37 3.87
CA ARG A 26 27.29 -3.94 2.94
C ARG A 26 25.89 -3.51 3.37
N GLY A 27 25.10 -3.01 2.44
CA GLY A 27 23.76 -2.54 2.72
C GLY A 27 22.75 -2.80 1.58
N GLY A 28 21.53 -2.36 1.75
CA GLY A 28 20.46 -2.53 0.76
C GLY A 28 20.82 -1.99 -0.63
N MET A 29 21.49 -0.82 -0.68
CA MET A 29 21.82 -0.11 -1.93
C MET A 29 23.15 -0.56 -2.56
N GLY A 30 24.00 -1.30 -1.86
CA GLY A 30 25.30 -1.68 -2.41
C GLY A 30 26.35 -2.03 -1.38
N GLU A 31 27.61 -1.97 -1.81
CA GLU A 31 28.79 -2.30 -1.04
C GLU A 31 29.71 -1.09 -0.91
N VAL A 32 30.29 -0.88 0.26
CA VAL A 32 31.30 0.15 0.51
C VAL A 32 32.64 -0.53 0.75
N TRP A 33 33.62 -0.19 -0.08
CA TRP A 33 34.96 -0.75 -0.06
C TRP A 33 35.98 0.28 0.41
N ARG A 34 36.92 -0.12 1.24
CA ARG A 34 38.16 0.62 1.37
C ARG A 34 38.95 0.39 0.08
N ALA A 35 39.42 1.48 -0.53
CA ALA A 35 40.15 1.44 -1.79
C ALA A 35 41.37 2.37 -1.75
N ARG A 36 42.26 2.15 -2.68
CA ARG A 36 43.41 3.03 -2.93
C ARG A 36 43.19 3.76 -4.25
N ASP A 37 43.28 5.08 -4.23
CA ASP A 37 43.40 5.90 -5.43
C ASP A 37 44.85 5.80 -5.94
N GLU A 38 45.08 4.99 -6.95
CA GLU A 38 46.41 4.74 -7.50
C GLU A 38 47.05 6.00 -8.11
N SER A 39 46.22 6.96 -8.59
CA SER A 39 46.66 8.21 -9.17
C SER A 39 47.17 9.21 -8.12
N LEU A 40 46.52 9.27 -6.97
CA LEU A 40 46.86 10.20 -5.89
C LEU A 40 47.56 9.57 -4.70
N GLY A 41 47.73 8.24 -4.69
CA GLY A 41 48.41 7.47 -3.62
C GLY A 41 47.72 7.48 -2.27
N ARG A 42 46.41 7.86 -2.20
CA ARG A 42 45.64 7.98 -0.96
C ARG A 42 44.61 6.88 -0.80
N HIS A 43 44.20 6.62 0.44
CA HIS A 43 43.05 5.76 0.70
C HIS A 43 41.74 6.53 0.60
N VAL A 44 40.73 5.86 0.02
CA VAL A 44 39.37 6.38 -0.18
C VAL A 44 38.33 5.31 0.16
N ALA A 45 37.08 5.71 0.33
CA ALA A 45 35.96 4.79 0.40
C ALA A 45 35.27 4.79 -0.98
N VAL A 46 34.99 3.61 -1.54
CA VAL A 46 34.28 3.44 -2.80
C VAL A 46 32.98 2.71 -2.54
N LYS A 47 31.84 3.39 -2.73
CA LYS A 47 30.50 2.83 -2.65
C LYS A 47 30.08 2.36 -4.04
N ARG A 48 29.90 1.06 -4.22
CA ARG A 48 29.40 0.43 -5.45
C ARG A 48 27.92 0.12 -5.29
N LEU A 49 27.10 0.66 -6.18
CA LEU A 49 25.67 0.35 -6.17
C LEU A 49 25.43 -1.05 -6.72
N LYS A 50 24.38 -1.74 -6.25
CA LYS A 50 24.03 -3.06 -6.79
C LYS A 50 23.77 -2.99 -8.28
N PRO A 51 24.26 -3.96 -9.08
CA PRO A 51 23.93 -4.04 -10.49
C PRO A 51 22.43 -4.11 -10.69
N LEU A 52 21.93 -3.35 -11.65
CA LEU A 52 20.55 -3.49 -12.13
C LEU A 52 20.50 -4.80 -12.92
N GLY A 53 19.60 -5.71 -12.54
CA GLY A 53 19.44 -6.99 -13.25
C GLY A 53 19.08 -6.80 -14.73
N PRO A 54 19.31 -7.81 -15.58
CA PRO A 54 19.12 -7.72 -17.03
C PRO A 54 17.67 -7.49 -17.49
N SER A 55 16.71 -7.48 -16.57
CA SER A 55 15.28 -7.29 -16.83
C SER A 55 14.80 -5.83 -16.83
N HIS A 56 15.70 -4.85 -16.70
CA HIS A 56 15.30 -3.44 -16.71
C HIS A 56 15.48 -2.83 -18.11
N ASP A 57 14.44 -2.09 -18.54
CA ASP A 57 14.45 -1.37 -19.82
C ASP A 57 15.62 -0.37 -19.92
N GLN A 58 16.23 -0.27 -21.10
CA GLN A 58 17.36 0.65 -21.34
C GLN A 58 17.00 2.13 -21.09
N SER A 59 15.73 2.52 -21.30
CA SER A 59 15.24 3.85 -21.02
C SER A 59 15.26 4.16 -19.51
N PHE A 60 14.88 3.19 -18.69
CA PHE A 60 14.92 3.28 -17.23
C PHE A 60 16.36 3.40 -16.71
N ILE A 61 17.27 2.56 -17.24
CA ILE A 61 18.70 2.60 -16.86
C ILE A 61 19.30 3.97 -17.20
N ARG A 62 18.94 4.57 -18.34
CA ARG A 62 19.42 5.91 -18.74
C ARG A 62 18.93 6.99 -17.76
N VAL A 63 17.65 7.00 -17.44
CA VAL A 63 17.07 7.96 -16.47
C VAL A 63 17.74 7.83 -15.10
N LEU A 64 17.99 6.61 -14.66
CA LEU A 64 18.66 6.33 -13.40
C LEU A 64 20.10 6.85 -13.38
N ARG A 65 20.87 6.65 -14.47
CA ARG A 65 22.24 7.15 -14.61
C ARG A 65 22.28 8.68 -14.58
N GLU A 66 21.34 9.34 -15.23
CA GLU A 66 21.24 10.82 -15.23
C GLU A 66 20.92 11.35 -13.82
N ARG A 67 19.97 10.72 -13.12
CA ARG A 67 19.63 11.06 -11.74
C ARG A 67 20.81 10.85 -10.80
N PHE A 68 21.49 9.68 -10.88
CA PHE A 68 22.68 9.41 -10.09
C PHE A 68 23.75 10.48 -10.28
N ARG A 69 24.03 10.84 -11.54
CA ARG A 69 25.01 11.89 -11.86
C ARG A 69 24.61 13.25 -11.28
N ARG A 70 23.31 13.58 -11.27
CA ARG A 70 22.79 14.80 -10.69
C ARG A 70 22.94 14.80 -9.16
N GLU A 71 22.50 13.75 -8.49
CA GLU A 71 22.60 13.62 -7.02
C GLU A 71 24.08 13.59 -6.55
N ALA A 72 24.93 12.87 -7.28
CA ALA A 72 26.38 12.83 -6.99
C ALA A 72 27.04 14.19 -7.13
N ARG A 73 26.66 15.02 -8.14
CA ARG A 73 27.18 16.40 -8.27
C ARG A 73 26.73 17.27 -7.10
N VAL A 74 25.48 17.15 -6.68
CA VAL A 74 24.93 17.89 -5.54
C VAL A 74 25.69 17.51 -4.25
N ALA A 75 25.90 16.22 -4.01
CA ALA A 75 26.68 15.75 -2.86
C ALA A 75 28.14 16.20 -2.91
N ALA A 76 28.76 16.23 -4.10
CA ALA A 76 30.15 16.68 -4.28
C ALA A 76 30.34 18.20 -4.08
N ALA A 77 29.29 18.99 -4.18
CA ALA A 77 29.32 20.42 -3.92
C ALA A 77 29.37 20.76 -2.42
N LEU A 78 28.99 19.84 -1.54
CA LEU A 78 28.99 20.05 -0.09
C LEU A 78 30.40 20.03 0.47
N GLN A 79 30.85 21.13 1.07
CA GLN A 79 32.17 21.26 1.72
C GLN A 79 31.99 21.78 3.14
N HIS A 80 31.80 20.87 4.08
CA HIS A 80 31.67 21.20 5.50
C HIS A 80 32.32 20.11 6.36
N ARG A 81 32.93 20.48 7.52
CA ARG A 81 33.61 19.53 8.39
C ARG A 81 32.69 18.39 8.89
N GLY A 82 31.41 18.64 9.03
CA GLY A 82 30.39 17.67 9.46
C GLY A 82 29.70 16.92 8.31
N VAL A 83 30.18 17.04 7.06
CA VAL A 83 29.63 16.33 5.90
C VAL A 83 30.75 15.50 5.26
N THR A 84 30.41 14.29 4.79
CA THR A 84 31.37 13.44 4.09
C THR A 84 31.69 14.00 2.71
N VAL A 85 32.98 14.19 2.41
CA VAL A 85 33.45 14.75 1.13
C VAL A 85 33.36 13.68 0.03
N VAL A 86 32.68 13.99 -1.05
CA VAL A 86 32.65 13.19 -2.28
C VAL A 86 33.78 13.64 -3.20
N HIS A 87 34.66 12.73 -3.60
CA HIS A 87 35.83 13.00 -4.43
C HIS A 87 35.59 12.74 -5.91
N ASP A 88 34.79 11.73 -6.24
CA ASP A 88 34.56 11.29 -7.62
C ASP A 88 33.32 10.41 -7.71
N PHE A 89 32.78 10.26 -8.90
CA PHE A 89 31.66 9.34 -9.17
C PHE A 89 31.67 8.93 -10.64
N GLY A 90 31.12 7.77 -10.93
CA GLY A 90 31.08 7.30 -12.31
C GLY A 90 30.40 5.95 -12.45
N GLU A 91 30.71 5.29 -13.56
CA GLU A 91 30.24 3.96 -13.92
C GLU A 91 31.41 3.11 -14.39
N SER A 92 31.58 1.90 -13.87
CA SER A 92 32.56 0.92 -14.28
C SER A 92 31.87 -0.45 -14.41
N ASP A 93 32.03 -1.07 -15.58
CA ASP A 93 31.41 -2.39 -15.90
C ASP A 93 29.88 -2.43 -15.65
N GLY A 94 29.19 -1.33 -15.98
CA GLY A 94 27.75 -1.21 -15.78
C GLY A 94 27.34 -0.98 -14.30
N ILE A 95 28.29 -0.82 -13.39
CA ILE A 95 28.07 -0.57 -11.97
C ILE A 95 28.36 0.90 -11.66
N LEU A 96 27.38 1.60 -11.10
CA LEU A 96 27.54 2.97 -10.61
C LEU A 96 28.37 2.96 -9.33
N TYR A 97 29.30 3.90 -9.20
CA TYR A 97 30.14 4.03 -8.02
C TYR A 97 30.30 5.48 -7.58
N LEU A 98 30.51 5.68 -6.28
CA LEU A 98 30.83 6.95 -5.63
C LEU A 98 32.11 6.80 -4.83
N VAL A 99 33.05 7.73 -5.02
CA VAL A 99 34.30 7.77 -4.27
C VAL A 99 34.24 8.91 -3.26
N MET A 100 34.52 8.60 -2.01
CA MET A 100 34.46 9.58 -0.91
C MET A 100 35.65 9.44 0.02
N GLU A 101 35.81 10.40 0.91
CA GLU A 101 36.84 10.33 1.95
C GLU A 101 36.66 9.07 2.81
N LEU A 102 37.79 8.45 3.18
CA LEU A 102 37.76 7.31 4.08
C LEU A 102 37.72 7.81 5.53
N LEU A 103 36.58 7.62 6.18
CA LEU A 103 36.37 8.06 7.57
C LEU A 103 36.95 7.05 8.56
N LYS A 104 37.75 7.55 9.54
CA LYS A 104 38.28 6.75 10.64
C LYS A 104 37.43 6.97 11.89
N GLY A 105 36.51 6.05 12.16
CA GLY A 105 35.56 6.18 13.26
C GLY A 105 34.51 5.07 13.25
N ARG A 106 33.44 5.26 14.00
CA ARG A 106 32.28 4.35 14.08
C ARG A 106 31.02 5.11 13.81
N ASN A 107 30.04 4.50 13.13
CA ASN A 107 28.72 5.07 13.04
C ASN A 107 27.96 4.89 14.37
N LEU A 108 26.89 5.71 14.57
CA LEU A 108 26.17 5.68 15.84
C LEU A 108 25.52 4.33 16.12
N SER A 109 25.06 3.58 15.10
CA SER A 109 24.53 2.23 15.30
C SER A 109 25.54 1.24 15.88
N ARG A 110 26.83 1.38 15.52
CA ARG A 110 27.91 0.57 16.09
C ARG A 110 28.28 1.05 17.49
N LEU A 111 28.31 2.37 17.70
CA LEU A 111 28.56 2.94 19.02
C LEU A 111 27.53 2.47 20.05
N LEU A 112 26.24 2.46 19.69
CA LEU A 112 25.17 1.95 20.55
C LEU A 112 25.36 0.47 20.90
N LYS A 113 25.71 -0.36 19.93
CA LYS A 113 25.94 -1.80 20.15
C LYS A 113 27.14 -2.10 21.03
N ASP A 114 28.16 -1.23 21.01
CA ASP A 114 29.41 -1.41 21.78
C ASP A 114 29.26 -0.91 23.23
N HIS A 115 28.20 -0.14 23.56
CA HIS A 115 27.87 0.30 24.92
C HIS A 115 27.04 -0.73 25.67
N GLU A 116 27.40 -1.03 26.92
CA GLU A 116 26.69 -2.03 27.75
C GLU A 116 25.24 -1.77 27.95
N GLU A 117 24.84 -0.48 28.08
CA GLU A 117 23.44 -0.06 28.22
C GLU A 117 22.76 0.29 26.90
N HIS A 118 23.41 0.06 25.74
CA HIS A 118 22.94 0.44 24.41
C HIS A 118 22.53 1.92 24.25
N ARG A 119 23.04 2.81 25.13
CA ARG A 119 22.80 4.26 25.10
C ARG A 119 24.10 5.03 25.35
N LEU A 120 24.17 6.27 24.88
CA LEU A 120 25.36 7.11 25.04
C LEU A 120 25.27 8.01 26.28
N PRO A 121 26.41 8.43 26.86
CA PRO A 121 26.45 9.48 27.88
C PRO A 121 25.76 10.77 27.40
N ILE A 122 25.04 11.48 28.28
CA ILE A 122 24.29 12.71 27.91
C ILE A 122 25.20 13.75 27.22
N ALA A 123 26.41 13.96 27.76
CA ALA A 123 27.37 14.91 27.16
C ALA A 123 27.73 14.54 25.72
N GLU A 124 27.81 13.25 25.39
CA GLU A 124 28.05 12.78 24.02
C GLU A 124 26.84 12.97 23.12
N VAL A 125 25.61 12.74 23.66
CA VAL A 125 24.35 13.01 22.94
C VAL A 125 24.26 14.47 22.55
N GLU A 126 24.56 15.38 23.49
CA GLU A 126 24.57 16.83 23.26
C GLU A 126 25.60 17.25 22.22
N GLU A 127 26.83 16.70 22.28
CA GLU A 127 27.90 16.98 21.32
C GLU A 127 27.52 16.52 19.90
N ILE A 128 26.95 15.31 19.78
CA ILE A 128 26.48 14.76 18.52
C ILE A 128 25.33 15.60 17.97
N ALA A 129 24.37 15.99 18.81
CA ALA A 129 23.23 16.84 18.42
C ALA A 129 23.70 18.17 17.84
N GLU A 130 24.62 18.87 18.54
CA GLU A 130 25.14 20.18 18.12
C GLU A 130 25.90 20.08 16.79
N GLN A 131 26.81 19.10 16.66
CA GLN A 131 27.61 18.96 15.44
C GLN A 131 26.74 18.54 14.23
N THR A 132 25.76 17.64 14.45
CA THR A 132 24.84 17.19 13.41
C THR A 132 23.93 18.34 12.97
N ALA A 133 23.39 19.14 13.90
CA ALA A 133 22.58 20.31 13.59
C ALA A 133 23.36 21.31 12.72
N LYS A 134 24.62 21.61 13.04
CA LYS A 134 25.47 22.51 12.23
C LYS A 134 25.71 21.97 10.81
N ALA A 135 25.89 20.66 10.68
CA ALA A 135 26.07 20.04 9.37
C ALA A 135 24.78 20.08 8.52
N LEU A 136 23.63 19.86 9.15
CA LEU A 136 22.32 19.99 8.50
C LEU A 136 22.03 21.45 8.10
N ALA A 137 22.28 22.41 8.98
CA ALA A 137 22.09 23.85 8.68
C ALA A 137 22.88 24.26 7.42
N TYR A 138 24.13 23.81 7.31
CA TYR A 138 24.94 24.07 6.13
C TYR A 138 24.34 23.44 4.86
N ALA A 139 23.91 22.19 4.91
CA ALA A 139 23.31 21.50 3.75
C ALA A 139 21.97 22.14 3.35
N HIS A 140 21.14 22.45 4.32
CA HIS A 140 19.84 23.10 4.12
C HIS A 140 19.96 24.49 3.50
N ALA A 141 20.97 25.29 3.90
CA ALA A 141 21.29 26.58 3.28
C ALA A 141 21.68 26.45 1.80
N GLN A 142 22.14 25.27 1.36
CA GLN A 142 22.39 24.94 -0.05
C GLN A 142 21.17 24.32 -0.76
N GLY A 143 20.00 24.28 -0.10
CA GLY A 143 18.77 23.67 -0.62
C GLY A 143 18.80 22.14 -0.66
N ILE A 144 19.69 21.50 0.12
CA ILE A 144 19.89 20.04 0.12
C ILE A 144 19.32 19.43 1.38
N VAL A 145 18.31 18.56 1.22
CA VAL A 145 17.66 17.79 2.29
C VAL A 145 18.18 16.35 2.24
N HIS A 146 18.56 15.77 3.37
CA HIS A 146 19.19 14.44 3.47
C HIS A 146 18.20 13.29 3.22
N ARG A 147 17.00 13.34 3.83
CA ARG A 147 15.85 12.44 3.64
C ARG A 147 16.00 10.98 4.13
N ASP A 148 17.16 10.56 4.59
CA ASP A 148 17.43 9.22 5.15
C ASP A 148 18.41 9.31 6.34
N LEU A 149 18.19 10.27 7.22
CA LEU A 149 19.03 10.45 8.40
C LEU A 149 18.71 9.35 9.43
N LYS A 150 19.75 8.61 9.83
CA LYS A 150 19.65 7.49 10.78
C LYS A 150 21.02 7.23 11.43
N PRO A 151 21.10 6.48 12.55
CA PRO A 151 22.37 6.23 13.24
C PRO A 151 23.46 5.60 12.36
N ALA A 152 23.07 4.79 11.37
CA ALA A 152 24.03 4.19 10.43
C ALA A 152 24.71 5.22 9.50
N ASN A 153 24.06 6.37 9.25
CA ASN A 153 24.52 7.42 8.35
C ASN A 153 25.19 8.61 9.09
N ILE A 154 25.37 8.51 10.40
CA ILE A 154 26.11 9.50 11.22
C ILE A 154 27.33 8.81 11.81
N MET A 155 28.52 9.31 11.51
CA MET A 155 29.79 8.78 12.00
C MET A 155 30.42 9.70 13.02
N ARG A 156 30.88 9.16 14.16
CA ARG A 156 31.77 9.80 15.10
C ARG A 156 33.20 9.32 14.82
N LEU A 157 34.06 10.25 14.46
CA LEU A 157 35.46 9.99 14.16
C LEU A 157 36.30 9.84 15.46
N THR A 158 37.53 9.34 15.33
CA THR A 158 38.42 9.14 16.45
C THR A 158 38.88 10.45 17.11
N ASP A 159 38.77 11.57 16.43
CA ASP A 159 39.06 12.92 16.94
C ASP A 159 37.85 13.64 17.55
N GLY A 160 36.69 12.94 17.68
CA GLY A 160 35.43 13.47 18.20
C GLY A 160 34.60 14.21 17.14
N THR A 161 35.07 14.39 15.90
CA THR A 161 34.29 15.02 14.83
C THR A 161 33.11 14.14 14.42
N VAL A 162 31.92 14.73 14.29
CA VAL A 162 30.72 14.04 13.78
C VAL A 162 30.52 14.40 12.31
N LYS A 163 30.31 13.37 11.47
CA LYS A 163 30.06 13.54 10.04
C LYS A 163 28.80 12.82 9.59
N ILE A 164 27.98 13.49 8.79
CA ILE A 164 26.84 12.92 8.11
C ILE A 164 27.30 12.33 6.76
N CYS A 165 26.88 11.07 6.50
CA CYS A 165 27.21 10.32 5.29
C CYS A 165 25.98 10.19 4.39
N ASP A 166 26.18 9.90 3.10
CA ASP A 166 25.14 9.52 2.14
C ASP A 166 24.09 10.61 1.84
N PHE A 167 24.47 11.88 1.79
CA PHE A 167 23.58 12.95 1.30
C PHE A 167 23.10 12.70 -0.12
N GLY A 168 21.79 12.86 -0.36
CA GLY A 168 21.17 12.88 -1.70
C GLY A 168 20.95 11.50 -2.35
N ILE A 169 21.68 10.45 -1.98
CA ILE A 169 21.62 9.12 -2.63
C ILE A 169 20.30 8.37 -2.29
N ALA A 170 19.63 8.73 -1.21
CA ALA A 170 18.38 8.12 -0.79
C ALA A 170 17.22 8.30 -1.79
N ARG A 171 17.24 9.38 -2.57
CA ARG A 171 16.23 9.64 -3.62
C ARG A 171 16.32 8.62 -4.75
N LEU A 172 17.53 8.21 -5.14
CA LEU A 172 17.75 7.13 -6.09
C LEU A 172 17.15 5.79 -5.64
N GLY A 173 17.25 5.46 -4.36
CA GLY A 173 16.72 4.20 -3.81
C GLY A 173 15.20 4.11 -3.90
N ARG A 174 14.46 5.20 -3.67
CA ARG A 174 13.01 5.24 -3.81
C ARG A 174 12.55 5.12 -5.26
N ASP A 175 13.20 5.83 -6.15
CA ASP A 175 12.87 5.86 -7.59
C ASP A 175 13.21 4.55 -8.31
N ILE A 176 14.11 3.72 -7.75
CA ILE A 176 14.49 2.38 -8.28
C ILE A 176 13.54 1.27 -7.77
N GLY A 177 12.53 1.59 -6.96
CA GLY A 177 11.65 0.57 -6.39
C GLY A 177 12.28 -0.23 -5.23
N PHE A 178 13.43 0.22 -4.69
CA PHE A 178 14.01 -0.35 -3.47
C PHE A 178 13.17 -0.04 -2.22
N THR A 179 12.29 0.96 -2.29
CA THR A 179 11.39 1.37 -1.20
C THR A 179 9.95 0.91 -1.38
N SER A 180 9.58 0.30 -2.53
CA SER A 180 8.20 -0.11 -2.82
C SER A 180 7.85 -1.53 -2.37
N ARG A 181 8.65 -2.18 -1.51
CA ARG A 181 8.33 -3.51 -0.95
C ARG A 181 7.97 -3.44 0.53
N LEU A 182 6.92 -2.69 0.85
CA LEU A 182 6.37 -2.61 2.22
C LEU A 182 5.23 -3.61 2.47
N THR A 183 5.08 -4.66 1.65
CA THR A 183 4.05 -5.67 1.90
C THR A 183 4.56 -7.07 1.62
N GLY A 184 4.64 -7.84 2.68
CA GLY A 184 4.51 -9.29 2.69
C GLY A 184 5.55 -10.11 1.93
N THR A 185 6.76 -10.15 2.39
CA THR A 185 7.71 -11.28 2.49
C THR A 185 9.08 -10.72 2.87
N GLY A 186 9.55 -11.01 4.07
CA GLY A 186 10.89 -10.99 4.66
C GLY A 186 12.11 -10.46 3.89
N ILE A 187 12.04 -9.32 3.22
CA ILE A 187 13.18 -8.68 2.56
C ILE A 187 13.38 -7.30 3.17
N THR A 188 14.53 -7.13 3.79
CA THR A 188 15.12 -5.99 4.48
C THR A 188 14.89 -4.69 3.73
N MET A 189 13.84 -3.98 4.10
CA MET A 189 13.66 -2.58 3.77
C MET A 189 14.40 -1.73 4.80
N GLY A 190 14.95 -0.58 4.37
CA GLY A 190 15.53 0.38 5.32
C GLY A 190 14.55 0.63 6.45
N THR A 191 15.05 0.54 7.67
CA THR A 191 14.29 0.53 8.92
C THR A 191 13.37 1.77 8.99
N PRO A 192 12.04 1.64 9.08
CA PRO A 192 11.09 2.76 9.05
C PRO A 192 11.18 3.67 10.29
N HIS A 193 12.01 3.33 11.29
CA HIS A 193 12.13 3.94 12.61
C HIS A 193 12.58 5.42 12.61
N TYR A 194 12.95 5.99 11.45
CA TYR A 194 13.46 7.36 11.35
C TYR A 194 12.72 8.19 10.29
N MET A 195 11.65 7.65 9.70
CA MET A 195 10.88 8.37 8.69
C MET A 195 10.01 9.44 9.33
N SER A 196 9.99 10.64 8.73
CA SER A 196 9.10 11.70 9.17
C SER A 196 7.64 11.45 8.75
N PRO A 197 6.65 11.98 9.49
CA PRO A 197 5.23 11.86 9.16
C PRO A 197 4.89 12.26 7.72
N GLU A 198 5.49 13.36 7.22
CA GLU A 198 5.29 13.84 5.86
C GLU A 198 5.90 12.92 4.81
N GLN A 199 7.02 12.24 5.11
CA GLN A 199 7.59 11.22 4.22
C GLN A 199 6.69 9.99 4.12
N ILE A 200 6.04 9.60 5.22
CA ILE A 200 5.09 8.49 5.29
C ILE A 200 3.79 8.86 4.58
N GLY A 201 3.31 10.10 4.79
CA GLY A 201 2.09 10.62 4.19
C GLY A 201 2.20 11.02 2.72
N GLY A 202 3.42 11.03 2.14
CA GLY A 202 3.65 11.46 0.75
C GLY A 202 3.45 12.96 0.53
N SER A 203 3.50 13.77 1.60
CA SER A 203 3.44 15.23 1.54
C SER A 203 4.78 15.83 1.08
N GLU A 204 4.82 17.15 0.86
CA GLU A 204 6.06 17.83 0.51
C GLU A 204 7.10 17.68 1.63
N VAL A 205 8.30 17.23 1.25
CA VAL A 205 9.41 16.93 2.17
C VAL A 205 10.42 18.07 2.10
N ASP A 206 10.47 18.87 3.16
CA ASP A 206 11.42 19.99 3.33
C ASP A 206 12.53 19.66 4.37
N GLN A 207 13.31 20.66 4.75
CA GLN A 207 14.41 20.56 5.73
C GLN A 207 13.93 20.08 7.11
N ARG A 208 12.70 20.34 7.50
CA ARG A 208 12.12 19.93 8.80
C ARG A 208 11.90 18.42 8.90
N SER A 209 11.90 17.70 7.77
CA SER A 209 11.90 16.24 7.74
C SER A 209 13.21 15.67 8.31
N ASP A 210 14.36 16.29 7.99
CA ASP A 210 15.65 15.88 8.55
C ASP A 210 15.72 16.17 10.06
N LEU A 211 15.07 17.24 10.52
CA LEU A 211 14.98 17.57 11.96
C LEU A 211 14.18 16.49 12.72
N TYR A 212 13.09 16.01 12.15
CA TYR A 212 12.34 14.89 12.73
C TYR A 212 13.19 13.61 12.81
N SER A 213 13.85 13.27 11.71
CA SER A 213 14.74 12.10 11.67
C SER A 213 15.90 12.23 12.66
N LEU A 214 16.45 13.44 12.84
CA LEU A 214 17.44 13.72 13.88
C LEU A 214 16.82 13.54 15.28
N GLY A 215 15.57 13.97 15.51
CA GLY A 215 14.84 13.71 16.75
C GLY A 215 14.76 12.22 17.08
N CYS A 216 14.48 11.36 16.07
CA CYS A 216 14.48 9.90 16.25
C CYS A 216 15.88 9.36 16.61
N VAL A 217 16.92 9.86 15.95
CA VAL A 217 18.31 9.48 16.24
C VAL A 217 18.70 9.87 17.66
N LEU A 218 18.41 11.13 18.07
CA LEU A 218 18.74 11.62 19.41
C LEU A 218 17.98 10.87 20.50
N TYR A 219 16.71 10.55 20.25
CA TYR A 219 15.90 9.72 21.13
C TYR A 219 16.59 8.37 21.38
N GLU A 220 16.96 7.67 20.29
CA GLU A 220 17.57 6.33 20.39
C GLU A 220 18.94 6.36 21.04
N ILE A 221 19.83 7.27 20.66
CA ILE A 221 21.16 7.32 21.27
C ILE A 221 21.13 7.75 22.75
N ALA A 222 20.06 8.42 23.16
CA ALA A 222 19.87 8.85 24.54
C ALA A 222 19.20 7.77 25.41
N THR A 223 18.24 7.01 24.88
CA THR A 223 17.42 6.04 25.64
C THR A 223 17.78 4.58 25.38
N GLY A 224 18.48 4.27 24.27
CA GLY A 224 18.82 2.92 23.86
C GLY A 224 17.79 2.25 22.95
N VAL A 225 16.63 2.88 22.74
CA VAL A 225 15.53 2.38 21.88
C VAL A 225 15.02 3.49 20.99
N PRO A 226 14.55 3.21 19.78
CA PRO A 226 13.93 4.22 18.93
C PRO A 226 12.58 4.71 19.52
N PRO A 227 12.06 5.89 19.12
CA PRO A 227 10.82 6.43 19.69
C PRO A 227 9.60 5.52 19.49
N PHE A 228 9.63 4.69 18.43
CA PHE A 228 8.62 3.68 18.12
C PHE A 228 9.33 2.38 17.78
N ASP A 229 9.52 1.54 18.80
CA ASP A 229 10.11 0.20 18.70
C ASP A 229 8.98 -0.82 18.74
N LEU A 230 8.42 -1.14 17.58
CA LEU A 230 7.29 -2.04 17.41
C LEU A 230 7.68 -3.15 16.45
N ASP A 231 7.21 -4.37 16.72
CA ASP A 231 7.58 -5.57 15.96
C ASP A 231 7.15 -5.55 14.48
N ASP A 232 6.17 -4.72 14.14
CA ASP A 232 5.66 -4.58 12.78
C ASP A 232 6.07 -3.24 12.16
N ALA A 233 6.66 -3.29 10.97
CA ALA A 233 7.08 -2.11 10.22
C ALA A 233 5.94 -1.13 9.95
N TRP A 234 4.71 -1.62 9.75
CA TRP A 234 3.53 -0.78 9.58
C TRP A 234 3.15 -0.09 10.87
N ALA A 235 3.18 -0.79 12.01
CA ALA A 235 2.92 -0.20 13.32
C ALA A 235 3.94 0.90 13.65
N VAL A 236 5.22 0.73 13.28
CA VAL A 236 6.26 1.77 13.39
C VAL A 236 5.88 3.00 12.55
N LEU A 237 5.45 2.82 11.30
CA LEU A 237 5.02 3.93 10.43
C LEU A 237 3.80 4.67 11.00
N VAL A 238 2.82 3.94 11.55
CA VAL A 238 1.66 4.53 12.24
C VAL A 238 2.11 5.28 13.49
N GLY A 239 3.05 4.73 14.26
CA GLY A 239 3.68 5.40 15.40
C GLY A 239 4.30 6.74 15.02
N HIS A 240 5.09 6.76 13.95
CA HIS A 240 5.68 8.01 13.43
C HIS A 240 4.63 9.01 12.96
N ARG A 241 3.57 8.56 12.33
CA ARG A 241 2.54 9.44 11.78
C ARG A 241 1.59 9.98 12.85
N ASP A 242 1.11 9.11 13.74
CA ASP A 242 -0.09 9.40 14.54
C ASP A 242 0.12 9.35 16.06
N THR A 243 1.15 8.63 16.56
CA THR A 243 1.31 8.39 17.99
C THR A 243 2.33 9.35 18.60
N PRO A 244 2.03 10.08 19.69
CA PRO A 244 3.03 10.87 20.40
C PRO A 244 4.12 9.94 20.97
N PRO A 245 5.41 10.30 20.86
CA PRO A 245 6.47 9.51 21.45
C PRO A 245 6.40 9.57 22.98
N ARG A 246 6.88 8.52 23.65
CA ARG A 246 7.07 8.58 25.11
C ARG A 246 8.13 9.63 25.42
N PRO A 247 7.98 10.44 26.50
CA PRO A 247 9.03 11.34 26.91
C PRO A 247 10.34 10.56 27.21
N PRO A 248 11.48 10.96 26.64
CA PRO A 248 12.77 10.31 26.91
C PRO A 248 13.10 10.17 28.40
N ARG A 249 12.74 11.17 29.21
CA ARG A 249 12.93 11.12 30.67
C ARG A 249 12.17 10.01 31.38
N SER A 250 11.09 9.49 30.79
CA SER A 250 10.38 8.32 31.34
C SER A 250 11.22 7.02 31.23
N LEU A 251 12.17 6.97 30.30
CA LEU A 251 13.12 5.86 30.10
C LEU A 251 14.49 6.17 30.71
N ARG A 252 14.85 7.44 30.77
CA ARG A 252 16.12 7.94 31.31
C ARG A 252 15.91 9.14 32.23
N PRO A 253 15.65 8.93 33.53
CA PRO A 253 15.31 10.00 34.48
C PRO A 253 16.41 11.04 34.71
N ASP A 254 17.70 10.69 34.48
CA ASP A 254 18.85 11.57 34.61
C ASP A 254 19.04 12.54 33.41
N MET A 255 18.19 12.45 32.37
CA MET A 255 18.25 13.35 31.23
C MET A 255 17.85 14.78 31.63
N PRO A 256 18.61 15.80 31.20
CA PRO A 256 18.24 17.21 31.38
C PRO A 256 16.88 17.53 30.75
N GLU A 257 16.07 18.34 31.43
CA GLU A 257 14.73 18.67 30.99
C GLU A 257 14.70 19.38 29.61
N TYR A 258 15.64 20.28 29.39
CA TYR A 258 15.76 20.95 28.09
C TYR A 258 16.01 19.98 26.93
N LEU A 259 16.79 18.90 27.15
CA LEU A 259 17.09 17.90 26.13
C LEU A 259 15.89 17.00 25.86
N ASP A 260 15.13 16.64 26.91
CA ASP A 260 13.85 15.93 26.78
C ASP A 260 12.85 16.71 25.91
N ARG A 261 12.64 17.99 26.25
CA ARG A 261 11.77 18.90 25.47
C ARG A 261 12.26 19.07 24.04
N LEU A 262 13.55 19.30 23.84
CA LEU A 262 14.14 19.47 22.50
C LEU A 262 13.88 18.25 21.61
N ILE A 263 14.08 17.03 22.16
CA ILE A 263 13.82 15.79 21.41
C ILE A 263 12.33 15.66 21.10
N LEU A 264 11.43 16.00 22.03
CA LEU A 264 9.99 15.95 21.80
C LEU A 264 9.52 16.99 20.77
N ASP A 265 10.10 18.20 20.77
CA ASP A 265 9.83 19.25 19.77
C ASP A 265 10.25 18.78 18.35
N LEU A 266 11.43 18.15 18.24
CA LEU A 266 11.88 17.56 16.98
C LEU A 266 10.94 16.44 16.49
N LEU A 267 10.34 15.66 17.40
CA LEU A 267 9.41 14.58 17.11
C LEU A 267 7.97 15.05 16.95
N ALA A 268 7.71 16.36 16.92
CA ALA A 268 6.40 16.91 16.63
C ALA A 268 5.89 16.41 15.27
N LYS A 269 4.62 15.98 15.23
CA LYS A 269 4.02 15.36 14.02
C LYS A 269 3.85 16.35 12.88
N GLN A 270 3.52 17.59 13.21
CA GLN A 270 3.39 18.67 12.23
C GLN A 270 4.72 19.40 12.09
N PRO A 271 5.22 19.61 10.85
CA PRO A 271 6.47 20.30 10.62
C PRO A 271 6.52 21.71 11.23
N GLU A 272 5.37 22.40 11.33
CA GLU A 272 5.24 23.74 11.89
C GLU A 272 5.50 23.82 13.40
N HIS A 273 5.41 22.71 14.10
CA HIS A 273 5.65 22.61 15.55
C HIS A 273 7.09 22.21 15.89
N ARG A 274 7.92 21.93 14.89
CA ARG A 274 9.35 21.68 15.04
C ARG A 274 10.13 22.98 15.01
N PRO A 275 11.40 23.00 15.45
CA PRO A 275 12.29 24.12 15.18
C PRO A 275 12.22 24.50 13.69
N HIS A 276 12.25 25.81 13.40
CA HIS A 276 12.09 26.32 12.03
C HIS A 276 13.20 25.79 11.09
N ASP A 277 14.42 25.71 11.63
CA ASP A 277 15.58 25.22 10.91
C ASP A 277 16.64 24.63 11.86
N ALA A 278 17.72 24.12 11.29
CA ALA A 278 18.80 23.51 12.05
C ALA A 278 19.71 24.54 12.77
N ASP A 279 19.67 25.81 12.39
CA ASP A 279 20.38 26.88 13.11
C ASP A 279 19.67 27.23 14.42
N GLU A 280 18.34 27.31 14.40
CA GLU A 280 17.51 27.43 15.61
C GLU A 280 17.76 26.26 16.55
N LEU A 281 17.79 25.03 16.03
CA LEU A 281 18.12 23.83 16.82
C LEU A 281 19.51 23.95 17.47
N SER A 282 20.53 24.35 16.73
CA SER A 282 21.89 24.56 17.27
C SER A 282 21.90 25.63 18.36
N HIS A 283 21.09 26.67 18.20
CA HIS A 283 20.97 27.74 19.21
C HIS A 283 20.31 27.23 20.49
N ARG A 284 19.19 26.49 20.40
CA ARG A 284 18.48 25.90 21.53
C ARG A 284 19.37 24.93 22.33
N ILE A 285 20.18 24.11 21.65
CA ILE A 285 21.13 23.19 22.33
C ILE A 285 22.15 23.99 23.15
N ARG A 286 22.73 25.07 22.60
CA ARG A 286 23.72 25.89 23.30
C ARG A 286 23.13 26.59 24.52
N VAL A 287 21.94 27.19 24.36
CA VAL A 287 21.26 27.88 25.46
C VAL A 287 20.91 26.89 26.57
N GLY A 288 20.33 25.72 26.23
CA GLY A 288 19.95 24.72 27.21
C GLY A 288 21.14 24.18 28.04
N ARG A 289 22.31 24.03 27.42
CA ARG A 289 23.55 23.60 28.12
C ARG A 289 24.11 24.65 29.11
N THR A 290 23.79 25.93 28.90
CA THR A 290 24.34 27.04 29.71
C THR A 290 23.40 27.52 30.81
N MET A 291 22.11 27.09 30.82
CA MET A 291 21.15 27.51 31.85
C MET A 291 21.25 26.62 33.09
N PRO A 292 21.36 27.18 34.31
CA PRO A 292 21.26 26.41 35.56
C PRO A 292 19.84 25.85 35.73
N ALA A 293 19.74 24.64 36.27
CA ALA A 293 18.53 23.83 36.41
C ALA A 293 17.35 24.51 37.17
N SER A 294 17.58 25.67 37.82
CA SER A 294 16.57 26.39 38.64
C SER A 294 15.73 27.44 37.88
N VAL A 295 15.99 27.71 36.61
CA VAL A 295 15.29 28.77 35.84
C VAL A 295 14.29 28.19 34.82
N GLN A 296 14.27 26.88 34.63
CA GLN A 296 13.51 26.21 33.56
C GLN A 296 12.00 26.06 33.81
N SER A 297 11.49 26.46 35.00
CA SER A 297 10.10 26.21 35.38
C SER A 297 9.13 27.41 35.29
N ALA A 298 9.53 28.54 34.69
CA ALA A 298 8.79 29.80 34.81
C ALA A 298 8.22 30.40 33.49
N GLU A 299 8.36 29.76 32.33
CA GLU A 299 7.93 30.40 31.05
C GLU A 299 6.74 29.76 30.32
N ASP A 300 5.96 28.89 30.95
CA ASP A 300 4.86 28.15 30.29
C ASP A 300 3.44 28.54 30.76
N GLU A 301 3.17 29.80 31.13
CA GLU A 301 1.80 30.27 31.45
C GLU A 301 1.25 31.38 30.51
N SER A 302 1.65 31.48 29.26
CA SER A 302 0.96 32.39 28.36
C SER A 302 1.07 32.00 26.88
N ALA A 303 0.28 31.03 26.44
CA ALA A 303 -0.09 30.90 25.03
C ALA A 303 -1.44 30.21 24.84
N SER A 304 -2.46 31.05 24.69
CA SER A 304 -3.73 30.92 23.94
C SER A 304 -4.46 29.56 23.93
N ASP A 305 -5.57 29.63 24.59
CA ASP A 305 -6.74 28.74 24.53
C ASP A 305 -7.34 28.69 23.12
N ALA A 306 -6.92 27.70 22.32
CA ALA A 306 -7.68 27.20 21.18
C ALA A 306 -7.74 25.67 21.35
N PRO A 307 -8.90 25.00 21.22
CA PRO A 307 -9.01 23.57 21.45
C PRO A 307 -8.18 22.80 20.42
N ARG A 308 -7.03 22.32 20.86
CA ARG A 308 -6.13 21.47 20.05
C ARG A 308 -6.74 20.08 19.95
N LEU A 309 -7.11 19.67 18.76
CA LEU A 309 -7.62 18.34 18.47
C LEU A 309 -6.58 17.27 18.86
N PRO A 310 -6.90 16.30 19.72
CA PRO A 310 -6.00 15.21 20.10
C PRO A 310 -5.56 14.39 18.88
N SER A 311 -4.31 13.93 18.85
CA SER A 311 -3.70 13.21 17.72
C SER A 311 -4.43 11.91 17.35
N TRP A 312 -5.05 11.24 18.32
CA TRP A 312 -5.83 10.02 18.13
C TRP A 312 -7.10 10.24 17.30
N ALA A 313 -7.70 11.40 17.41
CA ALA A 313 -8.92 11.75 16.69
C ALA A 313 -8.72 11.90 15.18
N ARG A 314 -7.50 12.15 14.72
CA ARG A 314 -7.15 12.19 13.30
C ARG A 314 -7.11 10.81 12.65
N GLY A 315 -6.81 9.76 13.41
CA GLY A 315 -6.88 8.36 12.97
C GLY A 315 -8.32 7.81 12.95
N MET A 316 -9.19 8.32 13.83
CA MET A 316 -10.58 7.85 13.94
C MET A 316 -11.48 8.29 12.77
N THR A 317 -11.19 9.44 12.13
CA THR A 317 -11.90 9.88 10.91
C THR A 317 -11.43 9.17 9.64
N ALA A 318 -10.41 8.30 9.73
CA ALA A 318 -9.88 7.51 8.63
C ALA A 318 -10.55 6.12 8.51
N GLY A 319 -11.80 5.96 8.98
CA GLY A 319 -12.55 4.71 9.03
C GLY A 319 -12.69 3.92 7.72
N HIS A 320 -12.12 4.41 6.62
CA HIS A 320 -12.08 3.68 5.35
C HIS A 320 -10.84 2.81 5.14
N GLN A 321 -9.80 2.90 5.98
CA GLN A 321 -8.65 1.99 5.82
C GLN A 321 -8.92 0.58 6.37
N ALA A 322 -9.88 0.42 7.29
CA ALA A 322 -10.26 -0.90 7.81
C ALA A 322 -11.08 -1.74 6.80
N MET A 323 -11.67 -1.13 5.77
CA MET A 323 -12.46 -1.87 4.76
C MET A 323 -11.65 -2.46 3.61
N SER A 324 -10.35 -2.15 3.49
CA SER A 324 -9.52 -2.62 2.37
C SER A 324 -8.55 -3.75 2.74
N THR A 325 -8.56 -4.26 3.97
CA THR A 325 -7.59 -5.29 4.42
C THR A 325 -8.21 -6.58 4.93
N GLU A 326 -9.49 -6.83 4.72
CA GLU A 326 -10.04 -8.15 5.04
C GLU A 326 -9.62 -9.19 3.98
N PRO A 327 -8.94 -10.28 4.37
CA PRO A 327 -8.87 -11.47 3.56
C PRO A 327 -10.26 -12.16 3.61
N GLY A 328 -11.14 -11.80 2.70
CA GLY A 328 -12.52 -12.32 2.63
C GLY A 328 -13.59 -11.27 2.37
N ALA A 329 -13.31 -9.98 2.53
CA ALA A 329 -14.21 -8.95 2.04
C ALA A 329 -14.28 -9.05 0.51
N THR A 330 -15.39 -9.56 0.02
CA THR A 330 -15.78 -9.40 -1.38
C THR A 330 -15.60 -7.94 -1.76
N PRO A 331 -14.99 -7.65 -2.92
CA PRO A 331 -14.91 -6.28 -3.42
C PRO A 331 -16.30 -5.65 -3.35
N PRO A 332 -16.43 -4.34 -3.12
CA PRO A 332 -17.72 -3.67 -3.15
C PRO A 332 -18.48 -4.09 -4.41
N ASP A 333 -19.79 -4.16 -4.33
CA ASP A 333 -20.66 -4.65 -5.41
C ASP A 333 -20.37 -4.02 -6.79
N ASP A 334 -19.71 -2.87 -6.84
CA ASP A 334 -19.29 -2.20 -8.06
C ASP A 334 -18.31 -3.03 -8.91
N THR A 335 -17.37 -3.77 -8.29
CA THR A 335 -16.53 -4.73 -9.01
C THR A 335 -17.32 -5.96 -9.46
N ARG A 336 -18.40 -6.31 -8.76
CA ARG A 336 -19.32 -7.37 -9.18
C ARG A 336 -20.17 -6.92 -10.36
N GLU A 337 -20.64 -5.67 -10.37
CA GLU A 337 -21.40 -5.08 -11.48
C GLU A 337 -20.51 -4.91 -12.74
N ILE A 338 -19.29 -4.46 -12.56
CA ILE A 338 -18.25 -4.39 -13.60
C ILE A 338 -17.98 -5.80 -14.19
N SER A 339 -17.87 -6.82 -13.35
CA SER A 339 -17.73 -8.20 -13.81
C SER A 339 -18.99 -8.72 -14.54
N ARG A 340 -20.21 -8.26 -14.18
CA ARG A 340 -21.45 -8.64 -14.88
C ARG A 340 -21.47 -8.18 -16.33
N GLN A 341 -21.01 -6.98 -16.63
CA GLN A 341 -20.95 -6.46 -17.99
C GLN A 341 -19.92 -7.20 -18.85
N TRP A 342 -18.83 -7.69 -18.24
CA TRP A 342 -17.76 -8.40 -18.95
C TRP A 342 -18.13 -9.80 -19.42
N THR A 343 -19.03 -10.46 -18.72
CA THR A 343 -19.44 -11.84 -19.02
C THR A 343 -20.71 -11.94 -19.86
N SER A 344 -21.45 -10.84 -19.98
CA SER A 344 -22.68 -10.78 -20.80
C SER A 344 -22.44 -10.37 -22.26
N GLY A 345 -21.26 -9.86 -22.59
CA GLY A 345 -20.89 -9.44 -23.94
C GLY A 345 -20.03 -10.47 -24.64
N GLN A 346 -20.62 -11.26 -25.50
CA GLN A 346 -19.99 -12.13 -26.50
C GLN A 346 -19.30 -13.39 -25.95
N THR A 347 -20.07 -14.43 -25.75
CA THR A 347 -19.55 -15.75 -26.13
C THR A 347 -19.42 -15.75 -27.65
N PRO A 348 -18.23 -15.93 -28.23
CA PRO A 348 -18.14 -16.22 -29.65
C PRO A 348 -18.94 -17.48 -29.91
N HIS A 349 -19.85 -17.42 -30.86
CA HIS A 349 -20.41 -18.67 -31.39
C HIS A 349 -19.25 -19.58 -31.78
N PRO A 350 -19.28 -20.88 -31.39
CA PRO A 350 -18.22 -21.79 -31.78
C PRO A 350 -18.20 -21.88 -33.32
N VAL A 351 -17.16 -21.31 -33.91
CA VAL A 351 -16.84 -21.58 -35.30
C VAL A 351 -16.49 -23.07 -35.32
N ARG A 352 -17.34 -23.84 -35.98
CA ARG A 352 -17.07 -25.27 -36.22
C ARG A 352 -15.83 -25.39 -37.10
N HIS A 353 -14.69 -25.65 -36.48
CA HIS A 353 -13.52 -26.15 -37.19
C HIS A 353 -13.61 -27.68 -37.27
N PRO A 354 -13.32 -28.30 -38.41
CA PRO A 354 -13.37 -29.76 -38.52
C PRO A 354 -12.24 -30.38 -37.68
N VAL A 355 -12.61 -31.29 -36.81
CA VAL A 355 -11.69 -32.10 -36.00
C VAL A 355 -10.97 -33.08 -36.90
N PRO A 356 -9.63 -33.18 -36.89
CA PRO A 356 -8.94 -34.25 -37.59
C PRO A 356 -9.25 -35.61 -36.93
N ALA A 357 -9.69 -36.56 -37.71
CA ALA A 357 -9.94 -37.93 -37.31
C ALA A 357 -8.64 -38.61 -36.86
N GLY A 358 -8.47 -38.85 -35.57
CA GLY A 358 -7.34 -39.52 -34.95
C GLY A 358 -7.75 -40.62 -33.99
N ARG A 359 -7.66 -41.87 -34.44
CA ARG A 359 -7.57 -43.14 -33.73
C ARG A 359 -8.64 -43.46 -32.64
N GLN A 360 -9.61 -44.21 -33.07
CA GLN A 360 -10.47 -45.04 -32.23
C GLN A 360 -9.65 -46.10 -31.50
N SER A 361 -9.68 -46.11 -30.18
CA SER A 361 -9.48 -47.34 -29.37
C SER A 361 -10.83 -47.82 -28.87
N ALA A 362 -11.07 -49.10 -29.07
CA ALA A 362 -12.32 -49.79 -28.90
C ALA A 362 -12.76 -49.92 -27.46
N THR A 363 -14.08 -50.06 -27.32
CA THR A 363 -14.93 -50.75 -26.35
C THR A 363 -15.75 -49.88 -25.42
N ALA A 364 -16.92 -49.57 -25.86
CA ALA A 364 -18.22 -49.63 -25.24
C ALA A 364 -19.22 -49.04 -26.24
N GLU A 365 -20.27 -49.74 -26.60
CA GLU A 365 -21.40 -49.27 -27.39
C GLU A 365 -22.01 -48.04 -26.75
N ARG A 366 -21.51 -46.85 -27.09
CA ARG A 366 -22.19 -45.61 -26.75
C ARG A 366 -23.31 -45.44 -27.75
N LEU A 367 -24.56 -45.55 -27.26
CA LEU A 367 -25.74 -45.11 -28.00
C LEU A 367 -25.46 -43.73 -28.54
N THR A 368 -25.48 -43.56 -29.86
CA THR A 368 -25.36 -42.22 -30.50
C THR A 368 -26.56 -41.40 -30.03
N PRO A 369 -26.34 -40.24 -29.32
CA PRO A 369 -27.43 -39.45 -28.81
C PRO A 369 -28.32 -38.96 -29.96
N SER A 370 -29.64 -39.01 -29.76
CA SER A 370 -30.56 -38.52 -30.80
C SER A 370 -30.34 -37.03 -31.05
N PRO A 371 -30.47 -36.56 -32.30
CA PRO A 371 -30.40 -35.14 -32.61
C PRO A 371 -31.36 -34.25 -31.80
N GLU A 372 -32.54 -34.80 -31.45
CA GLU A 372 -33.57 -34.14 -30.63
C GLU A 372 -33.09 -33.94 -29.19
N ALA A 373 -32.41 -34.94 -28.59
CA ALA A 373 -31.84 -34.83 -27.26
C ALA A 373 -30.76 -33.76 -27.19
N LEU A 374 -29.89 -33.68 -28.18
CA LEU A 374 -28.85 -32.65 -28.26
C LEU A 374 -29.43 -31.26 -28.44
N THR A 375 -30.48 -31.11 -29.27
CA THR A 375 -31.19 -29.84 -29.47
C THR A 375 -31.86 -29.38 -28.16
N THR A 376 -32.48 -30.28 -27.44
CA THR A 376 -33.13 -30.00 -26.13
C THR A 376 -32.08 -29.55 -25.10
N LEU A 377 -30.94 -30.22 -25.01
CA LEU A 377 -29.85 -29.84 -24.10
C LEU A 377 -29.25 -28.47 -24.43
N THR A 378 -29.14 -28.16 -25.74
CA THR A 378 -28.70 -26.84 -26.17
C THR A 378 -29.72 -25.75 -25.80
N GLY A 379 -31.01 -26.01 -25.95
CA GLY A 379 -32.07 -25.12 -25.52
C GLY A 379 -32.05 -24.84 -24.02
N ARG A 380 -31.89 -25.90 -23.21
CA ARG A 380 -31.75 -25.78 -21.74
C ARG A 380 -30.47 -25.03 -21.34
N HIS A 381 -29.34 -25.26 -22.01
CA HIS A 381 -28.10 -24.51 -21.80
C HIS A 381 -28.30 -23.01 -22.05
N ASN A 382 -28.96 -22.65 -23.15
CA ASN A 382 -29.30 -21.26 -23.47
C ASN A 382 -30.27 -20.63 -22.47
N THR A 383 -31.18 -21.43 -21.88
CA THR A 383 -32.03 -20.97 -20.78
C THR A 383 -31.19 -20.62 -19.56
N GLY A 384 -30.21 -21.42 -19.19
CA GLY A 384 -29.27 -21.13 -18.12
C GLY A 384 -28.51 -19.81 -18.34
N LEU A 385 -28.00 -19.60 -19.57
CA LEU A 385 -27.34 -18.33 -19.94
C LEU A 385 -28.29 -17.13 -19.81
N SER A 386 -29.56 -17.29 -20.20
CA SER A 386 -30.56 -16.23 -20.10
C SER A 386 -30.91 -15.91 -18.64
N LEU A 387 -31.02 -16.91 -17.78
CA LEU A 387 -31.19 -16.74 -16.33
C LEU A 387 -30.01 -15.99 -15.72
N GLY A 388 -28.79 -16.32 -16.13
CA GLY A 388 -27.57 -15.61 -15.71
C GLY A 388 -27.58 -14.13 -16.11
N ARG A 389 -28.02 -13.79 -17.33
CA ARG A 389 -28.17 -12.39 -17.79
C ARG A 389 -29.21 -11.62 -16.96
N LEU A 390 -30.22 -12.30 -16.43
CA LEU A 390 -31.22 -11.72 -15.53
C LEU A 390 -30.76 -11.66 -14.07
N GLY A 391 -29.53 -12.05 -13.76
CA GLY A 391 -28.99 -12.08 -12.40
C GLY A 391 -29.49 -13.23 -11.54
N ARG A 392 -30.27 -14.18 -12.09
CA ARG A 392 -30.85 -15.34 -11.38
C ARG A 392 -29.83 -16.47 -11.31
N TRP A 393 -28.68 -16.20 -10.63
CA TRP A 393 -27.49 -17.07 -10.66
C TRP A 393 -27.72 -18.45 -10.05
N SER A 394 -28.53 -18.58 -8.99
CA SER A 394 -28.85 -19.87 -8.36
C SER A 394 -29.59 -20.78 -9.32
N GLU A 395 -30.63 -20.26 -9.99
CA GLU A 395 -31.43 -21.02 -10.95
C GLU A 395 -30.60 -21.36 -12.23
N ALA A 396 -29.80 -20.41 -12.71
CA ALA A 396 -28.86 -20.67 -13.79
C ALA A 396 -27.91 -21.83 -13.46
N GLY A 397 -27.38 -21.85 -12.21
CA GLY A 397 -26.50 -22.89 -11.73
C GLY A 397 -27.16 -24.27 -11.67
N GLU A 398 -28.43 -24.35 -11.27
CA GLU A 398 -29.20 -25.61 -11.29
C GLU A 398 -29.36 -26.15 -12.72
N VAL A 399 -29.76 -25.27 -13.65
CA VAL A 399 -29.91 -25.62 -15.06
C VAL A 399 -28.58 -26.09 -15.66
N HIS A 400 -27.50 -25.36 -15.46
CA HIS A 400 -26.19 -25.72 -16.02
C HIS A 400 -25.65 -27.02 -15.42
N ARG A 401 -25.82 -27.29 -14.10
CA ARG A 401 -25.43 -28.57 -13.49
C ARG A 401 -26.21 -29.74 -14.09
N ALA A 402 -27.53 -29.62 -14.24
CA ALA A 402 -28.34 -30.65 -14.85
C ALA A 402 -27.92 -30.94 -16.28
N VAL A 403 -27.73 -29.90 -17.10
CA VAL A 403 -27.27 -30.03 -18.48
C VAL A 403 -25.85 -30.60 -18.56
N ALA A 404 -24.92 -30.21 -17.68
CA ALA A 404 -23.59 -30.76 -17.63
C ALA A 404 -23.57 -32.27 -17.34
N ALA A 405 -24.36 -32.72 -16.34
CA ALA A 405 -24.46 -34.13 -15.99
C ALA A 405 -25.06 -34.97 -17.14
N GLU A 406 -26.08 -34.46 -17.79
CA GLU A 406 -26.72 -35.18 -18.90
C GLU A 406 -25.83 -35.21 -20.15
N ARG A 407 -25.12 -34.11 -20.48
CA ARG A 407 -24.09 -34.11 -21.54
C ARG A 407 -22.92 -35.02 -21.22
N GLU A 408 -22.47 -35.09 -19.97
CA GLU A 408 -21.42 -35.99 -19.55
C GLU A 408 -21.80 -37.46 -19.74
N HIS A 409 -23.06 -37.81 -19.44
CA HIS A 409 -23.58 -39.16 -19.64
C HIS A 409 -23.66 -39.52 -21.13
N LEU A 410 -24.17 -38.59 -21.98
CA LEU A 410 -24.43 -38.88 -23.37
C LEU A 410 -23.19 -38.71 -24.27
N LEU A 411 -22.36 -37.70 -24.00
CA LEU A 411 -21.24 -37.32 -24.87
C LEU A 411 -19.87 -37.66 -24.26
N GLY A 412 -19.85 -37.89 -22.96
CA GLY A 412 -18.64 -38.10 -22.18
C GLY A 412 -18.08 -36.84 -21.53
N PRO A 413 -17.17 -37.00 -20.54
CA PRO A 413 -16.68 -35.91 -19.69
C PRO A 413 -15.81 -34.90 -20.46
N ASP A 414 -15.11 -35.35 -21.48
CA ASP A 414 -14.17 -34.51 -22.25
C ASP A 414 -14.80 -33.90 -23.55
N HIS A 415 -16.11 -34.12 -23.78
CA HIS A 415 -16.76 -33.54 -24.96
C HIS A 415 -16.83 -32.01 -24.85
N PRO A 416 -16.58 -31.25 -25.95
CA PRO A 416 -16.59 -29.78 -25.92
C PRO A 416 -17.85 -29.18 -25.29
N ASP A 417 -19.04 -29.71 -25.63
CA ASP A 417 -20.30 -29.23 -25.07
C ASP A 417 -20.45 -29.54 -23.57
N THR A 418 -19.93 -30.67 -23.10
CA THR A 418 -19.88 -31.01 -21.67
C THR A 418 -18.97 -30.04 -20.93
N LEU A 419 -17.77 -29.80 -21.46
CA LEU A 419 -16.82 -28.85 -20.89
C LEU A 419 -17.34 -27.41 -20.94
N GLY A 420 -18.13 -27.03 -21.96
CA GLY A 420 -18.84 -25.75 -22.02
C GLY A 420 -19.85 -25.61 -20.90
N SER A 421 -20.67 -26.65 -20.65
CA SER A 421 -21.65 -26.62 -19.53
C SER A 421 -20.98 -26.59 -18.16
N ARG A 422 -19.88 -27.33 -17.96
CA ARG A 422 -19.12 -27.31 -16.72
C ARG A 422 -18.42 -25.95 -16.48
N TYR A 423 -17.98 -25.28 -17.55
CA TYR A 423 -17.49 -23.90 -17.46
C TYR A 423 -18.56 -22.96 -16.91
N GLU A 424 -19.81 -23.06 -17.41
CA GLU A 424 -20.93 -22.26 -16.91
C GLU A 424 -21.33 -22.62 -15.47
N VAL A 425 -21.21 -23.91 -15.07
CA VAL A 425 -21.37 -24.31 -13.68
C VAL A 425 -20.35 -23.61 -12.79
N ALA A 426 -19.08 -23.62 -13.18
CA ALA A 426 -18.01 -22.95 -12.44
C ALA A 426 -18.28 -21.43 -12.34
N PHE A 427 -18.74 -20.83 -13.42
CA PHE A 427 -19.10 -19.41 -13.45
C PHE A 427 -20.22 -19.09 -12.47
N THR A 428 -21.32 -19.86 -12.46
CA THR A 428 -22.43 -19.64 -11.55
C THR A 428 -22.04 -19.90 -10.08
N LEU A 429 -21.15 -20.87 -9.81
CA LEU A 429 -20.60 -21.10 -8.47
C LEU A 429 -19.81 -19.89 -7.96
N SER A 430 -18.95 -19.33 -8.80
CA SER A 430 -18.21 -18.09 -8.46
C SER A 430 -19.19 -16.93 -8.14
N ARG A 431 -20.28 -16.80 -8.89
CA ARG A 431 -21.29 -15.73 -8.70
C ARG A 431 -22.18 -15.94 -7.47
N THR A 432 -22.36 -17.17 -7.01
CA THR A 432 -23.19 -17.52 -5.84
C THR A 432 -22.38 -17.64 -4.54
N GLY A 433 -21.11 -17.13 -4.51
CA GLY A 433 -20.29 -17.10 -3.30
C GLY A 433 -19.67 -18.45 -2.94
N ARG A 434 -19.47 -19.33 -3.93
CA ARG A 434 -18.81 -20.65 -3.78
C ARG A 434 -17.50 -20.73 -4.58
N PRO A 435 -16.52 -19.86 -4.31
CA PRO A 435 -15.31 -19.77 -5.14
C PRO A 435 -14.42 -21.02 -5.06
N ALA A 436 -14.41 -21.75 -3.93
CA ALA A 436 -13.64 -23.00 -3.81
C ALA A 436 -14.13 -24.09 -4.77
N ASP A 437 -15.46 -24.24 -4.87
CA ASP A 437 -16.08 -25.21 -5.79
C ASP A 437 -15.89 -24.76 -7.26
N ALA A 438 -16.01 -23.45 -7.52
CA ALA A 438 -15.74 -22.89 -8.84
C ALA A 438 -14.29 -23.14 -9.29
N LEU A 439 -13.31 -23.00 -8.40
CA LEU A 439 -11.91 -23.30 -8.69
C LEU A 439 -11.71 -24.75 -9.10
N THR A 440 -12.37 -25.67 -8.42
CA THR A 440 -12.30 -27.11 -8.74
C THR A 440 -12.82 -27.39 -10.14
N GLU A 441 -13.99 -26.85 -10.50
CA GLU A 441 -14.59 -27.02 -11.83
C GLU A 441 -13.75 -26.34 -12.93
N TYR A 442 -13.30 -25.09 -12.72
CA TYR A 442 -12.42 -24.44 -13.70
C TYR A 442 -11.10 -25.16 -13.89
N THR A 443 -10.50 -25.70 -12.82
CA THR A 443 -9.27 -26.50 -12.92
C THR A 443 -9.48 -27.75 -13.78
N HIS A 444 -10.61 -28.44 -13.58
CA HIS A 444 -10.97 -29.61 -14.40
C HIS A 444 -11.15 -29.22 -15.87
N VAL A 445 -11.96 -28.18 -16.14
CA VAL A 445 -12.22 -27.71 -17.52
C VAL A 445 -10.92 -27.26 -18.21
N ALA A 446 -10.08 -26.48 -17.51
CA ALA A 446 -8.80 -26.01 -18.06
C ALA A 446 -7.87 -27.16 -18.44
N ARG A 447 -7.71 -28.17 -17.55
CA ARG A 447 -6.87 -29.36 -17.82
C ARG A 447 -7.41 -30.21 -18.98
N SER A 448 -8.71 -30.40 -19.06
CA SER A 448 -9.32 -31.17 -20.14
C SER A 448 -9.19 -30.45 -21.49
N ARG A 449 -9.47 -29.13 -21.52
CA ARG A 449 -9.25 -28.30 -22.74
C ARG A 449 -7.79 -28.25 -23.15
N GLU A 450 -6.86 -28.17 -22.20
CA GLU A 450 -5.41 -28.17 -22.49
C GLU A 450 -4.97 -29.50 -23.16
N ARG A 451 -5.46 -30.64 -22.69
CA ARG A 451 -5.18 -31.96 -23.28
C ARG A 451 -5.77 -32.10 -24.69
N LEU A 452 -6.97 -31.56 -24.94
CA LEU A 452 -7.72 -31.74 -26.18
C LEU A 452 -7.37 -30.71 -27.25
N LEU A 453 -7.20 -29.46 -26.85
CA LEU A 453 -7.07 -28.30 -27.74
C LEU A 453 -5.65 -27.70 -27.72
N GLY A 454 -4.88 -28.03 -26.70
CA GLY A 454 -3.55 -27.44 -26.46
C GLY A 454 -3.57 -26.26 -25.47
N PRO A 455 -2.36 -25.89 -24.96
CA PRO A 455 -2.22 -24.87 -23.92
C PRO A 455 -2.54 -23.45 -24.41
N ASP A 456 -2.35 -23.16 -25.68
CA ASP A 456 -2.52 -21.83 -26.26
C ASP A 456 -3.90 -21.63 -26.94
N HIS A 457 -4.79 -22.63 -26.87
CA HIS A 457 -6.14 -22.50 -27.45
C HIS A 457 -6.96 -21.46 -26.70
N PRO A 458 -7.76 -20.60 -27.40
CA PRO A 458 -8.57 -19.54 -26.77
C PRO A 458 -9.45 -20.03 -25.62
N ASP A 459 -10.10 -21.18 -25.77
CA ASP A 459 -10.98 -21.73 -24.73
C ASP A 459 -10.19 -22.26 -23.52
N THR A 460 -8.98 -22.78 -23.73
CA THR A 460 -8.07 -23.16 -22.63
C THR A 460 -7.64 -21.92 -21.86
N LEU A 461 -7.22 -20.87 -22.56
CA LEU A 461 -6.81 -19.61 -21.98
C LEU A 461 -7.95 -18.89 -21.27
N ALA A 462 -9.19 -18.97 -21.79
CA ALA A 462 -10.39 -18.44 -21.11
C ALA A 462 -10.63 -19.14 -19.79
N ALA A 463 -10.59 -20.49 -19.74
CA ALA A 463 -10.78 -21.23 -18.49
C ALA A 463 -9.68 -20.95 -17.46
N ARG A 464 -8.43 -20.82 -17.90
CA ARG A 464 -7.29 -20.47 -17.03
C ARG A 464 -7.41 -19.04 -16.49
N GLN A 465 -7.93 -18.09 -17.27
CA GLN A 465 -8.15 -16.73 -16.81
C GLN A 465 -9.23 -16.67 -15.72
N GLU A 466 -10.35 -17.38 -15.89
CA GLU A 466 -11.39 -17.43 -14.87
C GLU A 466 -10.91 -18.18 -13.60
N MET A 467 -10.08 -19.21 -13.75
CA MET A 467 -9.40 -19.86 -12.63
C MET A 467 -8.55 -18.85 -11.84
N ALA A 468 -7.78 -17.97 -12.53
CA ALA A 468 -6.99 -16.94 -11.88
C ALA A 468 -7.87 -15.90 -11.17
N TYR A 469 -9.02 -15.54 -11.74
CA TYR A 469 -9.98 -14.66 -11.10
C TYR A 469 -10.52 -15.26 -9.79
N VAL A 470 -10.89 -16.55 -9.81
CA VAL A 470 -11.38 -17.23 -8.62
C VAL A 470 -10.29 -17.43 -7.56
N LEU A 471 -9.04 -17.68 -7.96
CA LEU A 471 -7.89 -17.66 -7.05
C LEU A 471 -7.76 -16.31 -6.33
N GLY A 472 -7.94 -15.21 -7.05
CA GLY A 472 -7.99 -13.86 -6.45
C GLY A 472 -9.14 -13.69 -5.44
N GLN A 473 -10.34 -14.23 -5.73
CA GLN A 473 -11.46 -14.23 -4.77
C GLN A 473 -11.16 -15.00 -3.49
N LEU A 474 -10.34 -16.04 -3.57
CA LEU A 474 -9.89 -16.86 -2.44
C LEU A 474 -8.68 -16.24 -1.69
N GLY A 475 -8.24 -15.02 -2.05
CA GLY A 475 -7.07 -14.39 -1.47
C GLY A 475 -5.72 -14.96 -1.95
N ARG A 476 -5.72 -15.95 -2.87
CA ARG A 476 -4.53 -16.63 -3.40
C ARG A 476 -3.91 -15.81 -4.54
N HIS A 477 -3.59 -14.52 -4.25
CA HIS A 477 -3.18 -13.54 -5.26
C HIS A 477 -1.86 -13.88 -5.96
N PHE A 478 -0.92 -14.56 -5.30
CA PHE A 478 0.34 -15.00 -5.92
C PHE A 478 0.11 -16.04 -7.02
N GLU A 479 -0.71 -17.05 -6.74
CA GLU A 479 -1.06 -18.09 -7.72
C GLU A 479 -1.89 -17.50 -8.87
N ALA A 480 -2.80 -16.57 -8.57
CA ALA A 480 -3.53 -15.82 -9.59
C ALA A 480 -2.57 -15.05 -10.51
N HIS A 481 -1.54 -14.42 -9.95
CA HIS A 481 -0.54 -13.67 -10.71
C HIS A 481 0.24 -14.56 -11.68
N GLU A 482 0.68 -15.73 -11.25
CA GLU A 482 1.38 -16.69 -12.10
C GLU A 482 0.51 -17.14 -13.28
N VAL A 483 -0.75 -17.48 -13.00
CA VAL A 483 -1.68 -17.91 -14.04
C VAL A 483 -1.99 -16.76 -15.00
N TYR A 484 -2.29 -15.55 -14.52
CA TYR A 484 -2.52 -14.40 -15.39
C TYR A 484 -1.32 -14.06 -16.27
N THR A 485 -0.10 -14.11 -15.72
CA THR A 485 1.13 -13.84 -16.46
C THR A 485 1.34 -14.87 -17.60
N SER A 486 1.11 -16.13 -17.29
CA SER A 486 1.19 -17.22 -18.30
C SER A 486 0.13 -17.07 -19.40
N VAL A 487 -1.13 -16.78 -19.03
CA VAL A 487 -2.23 -16.55 -19.98
C VAL A 487 -1.98 -15.31 -20.84
N LEU A 488 -1.48 -14.24 -20.24
CA LEU A 488 -1.17 -12.99 -20.94
C LEU A 488 -0.10 -13.24 -22.02
N ALA A 489 1.01 -13.88 -21.65
CA ALA A 489 2.08 -14.18 -22.59
C ALA A 489 1.61 -15.06 -23.77
N ALA A 490 0.72 -16.02 -23.51
CA ALA A 490 0.12 -16.86 -24.57
C ALA A 490 -0.79 -16.03 -25.50
N ARG A 491 -1.65 -15.17 -24.96
CA ARG A 491 -2.54 -14.31 -25.74
C ARG A 491 -1.78 -13.27 -26.58
N GLU A 492 -0.72 -12.68 -26.03
CA GLU A 492 0.12 -11.74 -26.79
C GLU A 492 0.76 -12.41 -27.99
N ARG A 493 1.22 -13.67 -27.84
CA ARG A 493 1.79 -14.44 -28.97
C ARG A 493 0.74 -14.82 -30.00
N THR A 494 -0.47 -15.18 -29.59
CA THR A 494 -1.49 -15.77 -30.48
C THR A 494 -2.45 -14.76 -31.07
N MET A 495 -2.77 -13.70 -30.35
CA MET A 495 -3.81 -12.72 -30.71
C MET A 495 -3.25 -11.29 -30.85
N GLY A 496 -2.07 -11.01 -30.30
CA GLY A 496 -1.48 -9.68 -30.26
C GLY A 496 -1.86 -8.88 -28.99
N SER A 497 -1.12 -7.81 -28.75
CA SER A 497 -1.21 -6.99 -27.53
C SER A 497 -2.51 -6.19 -27.44
N ASP A 498 -3.10 -5.79 -28.55
CA ASP A 498 -4.28 -4.92 -28.61
C ASP A 498 -5.59 -5.70 -28.77
N HIS A 499 -5.55 -7.05 -28.80
CA HIS A 499 -6.76 -7.86 -28.87
C HIS A 499 -7.60 -7.67 -27.59
N PRO A 500 -8.95 -7.56 -27.70
CA PRO A 500 -9.84 -7.33 -26.54
C PRO A 500 -9.60 -8.30 -25.38
N ASP A 501 -9.42 -9.59 -25.65
CA ASP A 501 -9.16 -10.60 -24.64
C ASP A 501 -7.78 -10.46 -23.98
N THR A 502 -6.76 -10.02 -24.75
CA THR A 502 -5.44 -9.70 -24.20
C THR A 502 -5.52 -8.50 -23.27
N LEU A 503 -6.23 -7.44 -23.68
CA LEU A 503 -6.46 -6.25 -22.86
C LEU A 503 -7.28 -6.56 -21.61
N ARG A 504 -8.26 -7.48 -21.68
CA ARG A 504 -8.99 -7.97 -20.53
C ARG A 504 -8.07 -8.70 -19.53
N CYS A 505 -7.21 -9.58 -20.02
CA CYS A 505 -6.25 -10.28 -19.17
C CYS A 505 -5.27 -9.32 -18.49
N ARG A 506 -4.75 -8.32 -19.22
CA ARG A 506 -3.90 -7.26 -18.64
C ARG A 506 -4.61 -6.45 -17.57
N HIS A 507 -5.86 -6.10 -17.78
CA HIS A 507 -6.68 -5.39 -16.80
C HIS A 507 -6.83 -6.21 -15.51
N ASN A 508 -7.18 -7.49 -15.62
CA ASN A 508 -7.31 -8.37 -14.45
C ASN A 508 -5.97 -8.55 -13.73
N LEU A 509 -4.87 -8.63 -14.48
CA LEU A 509 -3.52 -8.69 -13.90
C LEU A 509 -3.17 -7.39 -13.17
N ALA A 510 -3.52 -6.22 -13.72
CA ALA A 510 -3.32 -4.93 -13.07
C ALA A 510 -4.07 -4.86 -11.73
N PHE A 511 -5.34 -5.30 -11.70
CA PHE A 511 -6.11 -5.40 -10.46
C PHE A 511 -5.47 -6.37 -9.46
N ASN A 512 -5.02 -7.54 -9.90
CA ASN A 512 -4.34 -8.49 -9.02
C ASN A 512 -3.01 -7.95 -8.48
N LEU A 513 -2.27 -7.15 -9.25
CA LEU A 513 -1.07 -6.45 -8.80
C LEU A 513 -1.38 -5.48 -7.65
N SER A 514 -2.51 -4.77 -7.70
CA SER A 514 -2.92 -3.89 -6.60
C SER A 514 -3.19 -4.67 -5.32
N ARG A 515 -3.82 -5.85 -5.44
CA ARG A 515 -4.07 -6.76 -4.29
C ARG A 515 -2.79 -7.37 -3.72
N LEU A 516 -1.75 -7.51 -4.52
CA LEU A 516 -0.39 -7.90 -4.10
C LEU A 516 0.43 -6.73 -3.52
N GLY A 517 -0.16 -5.54 -3.37
CA GLY A 517 0.55 -4.35 -2.91
C GLY A 517 1.53 -3.74 -3.94
N ARG A 518 1.56 -4.25 -5.17
CA ARG A 518 2.40 -3.74 -6.27
C ARG A 518 1.70 -2.57 -6.98
N LEU A 519 1.41 -1.52 -6.21
CA LEU A 519 0.53 -0.44 -6.63
C LEU A 519 1.04 0.34 -7.84
N GLU A 520 2.34 0.61 -7.92
CA GLU A 520 2.94 1.34 -9.04
C GLU A 520 2.91 0.52 -10.34
N ASP A 521 3.15 -0.80 -10.25
CA ASP A 521 3.06 -1.70 -11.40
C ASP A 521 1.61 -1.83 -11.86
N SER A 522 0.66 -1.92 -10.92
CA SER A 522 -0.79 -1.90 -11.19
C SER A 522 -1.18 -0.62 -11.92
N TYR A 523 -0.78 0.54 -11.40
CA TYR A 523 -1.05 1.84 -12.00
C TYR A 523 -0.52 1.96 -13.43
N ARG A 524 0.76 1.61 -13.65
CA ARG A 524 1.37 1.66 -15.00
C ARG A 524 0.63 0.75 -15.98
N MET A 525 0.39 -0.49 -15.58
CA MET A 525 -0.34 -1.45 -16.42
C MET A 525 -1.77 -1.00 -16.72
N ALA A 526 -2.48 -0.45 -15.74
CA ALA A 526 -3.84 0.08 -15.93
C ALA A 526 -3.84 1.28 -16.88
N CYS A 527 -2.85 2.18 -16.81
CA CYS A 527 -2.68 3.30 -17.76
C CYS A 527 -2.46 2.81 -19.19
N ASP A 528 -1.59 1.83 -19.40
CA ASP A 528 -1.31 1.24 -20.71
C ASP A 528 -2.56 0.59 -21.30
N VAL A 529 -3.31 -0.17 -20.48
CA VAL A 529 -4.58 -0.80 -20.90
C VAL A 529 -5.64 0.26 -21.22
N ALA A 530 -5.78 1.31 -20.39
CA ALA A 530 -6.74 2.39 -20.64
C ALA A 530 -6.44 3.11 -21.97
N ALA A 531 -5.16 3.39 -22.25
CA ALA A 531 -4.74 4.00 -23.49
C ALA A 531 -5.00 3.08 -24.69
N ALA A 532 -4.69 1.79 -24.59
CA ALA A 532 -4.95 0.81 -25.64
C ALA A 532 -6.45 0.64 -25.92
N ARG A 533 -7.29 0.53 -24.86
CA ARG A 533 -8.74 0.46 -25.00
C ARG A 533 -9.34 1.74 -25.61
N ALA A 534 -8.82 2.90 -25.22
CA ALA A 534 -9.28 4.16 -25.82
C ALA A 534 -8.98 4.22 -27.33
N ARG A 535 -7.85 3.65 -27.78
CA ARG A 535 -7.54 3.56 -29.22
C ARG A 535 -8.43 2.55 -29.97
N VAL A 536 -8.68 1.39 -29.36
CA VAL A 536 -9.36 0.26 -30.04
C VAL A 536 -10.89 0.40 -29.96
N LEU A 537 -11.41 0.80 -28.80
CA LEU A 537 -12.85 0.81 -28.49
C LEU A 537 -13.43 2.23 -28.44
N GLY A 538 -12.58 3.23 -28.26
CA GLY A 538 -12.97 4.62 -28.04
C GLY A 538 -12.90 5.05 -26.56
N PRO A 539 -12.73 6.37 -26.29
CA PRO A 539 -12.54 6.90 -24.93
C PRO A 539 -13.78 6.79 -24.04
N ALA A 540 -14.97 6.78 -24.61
CA ALA A 540 -16.25 6.67 -23.90
C ALA A 540 -16.79 5.23 -23.82
N HIS A 541 -16.07 4.24 -24.35
CA HIS A 541 -16.52 2.85 -24.28
C HIS A 541 -16.54 2.37 -22.82
N PRO A 542 -17.57 1.61 -22.39
CA PRO A 542 -17.69 1.13 -21.02
C PRO A 542 -16.39 0.49 -20.48
N ASP A 543 -15.77 -0.38 -21.26
CA ASP A 543 -14.52 -1.05 -20.88
C ASP A 543 -13.34 -0.09 -20.68
N THR A 544 -13.28 0.97 -21.48
CA THR A 544 -12.29 2.03 -21.32
C THR A 544 -12.52 2.78 -20.02
N LEU A 545 -13.78 3.14 -19.72
CA LEU A 545 -14.17 3.85 -18.50
C LEU A 545 -13.94 3.00 -17.24
N VAL A 546 -14.17 1.69 -17.31
CA VAL A 546 -13.84 0.75 -16.23
C VAL A 546 -12.34 0.79 -15.94
N THR A 547 -11.48 0.73 -16.98
CA THR A 547 -10.04 0.75 -16.75
C THR A 547 -9.57 2.12 -16.23
N ARG A 548 -10.15 3.22 -16.71
CA ARG A 548 -9.85 4.56 -16.19
C ARG A 548 -10.26 4.71 -14.71
N TYR A 549 -11.37 4.07 -14.30
CA TYR A 549 -11.75 4.00 -12.89
C TYR A 549 -10.68 3.26 -12.06
N GLU A 550 -10.16 2.13 -12.55
CA GLU A 550 -9.06 1.41 -11.89
C GLU A 550 -7.76 2.22 -11.84
N VAL A 551 -7.46 3.02 -12.86
CA VAL A 551 -6.34 3.99 -12.81
C VAL A 551 -6.53 4.98 -11.66
N ALA A 552 -7.74 5.54 -11.51
CA ALA A 552 -8.04 6.47 -10.42
C ALA A 552 -7.97 5.78 -9.04
N TYR A 553 -8.43 4.54 -8.95
CA TYR A 553 -8.32 3.73 -7.73
C TYR A 553 -6.85 3.49 -7.35
N ALA A 554 -6.01 3.09 -8.31
CA ALA A 554 -4.57 2.91 -8.08
C ALA A 554 -3.88 4.21 -7.65
N LEU A 555 -4.25 5.35 -8.25
CA LEU A 555 -3.77 6.68 -7.83
C LEU A 555 -4.16 7.00 -6.37
N GLY A 556 -5.40 6.69 -5.99
CA GLY A 556 -5.86 6.84 -4.59
C GLY A 556 -5.06 5.98 -3.62
N GLN A 557 -4.79 4.72 -3.97
CA GLN A 557 -3.95 3.81 -3.15
C GLN A 557 -2.50 4.30 -3.05
N LEU A 558 -1.98 4.96 -4.08
CA LEU A 558 -0.67 5.61 -4.08
C LEU A 558 -0.63 6.96 -3.32
N GLY A 559 -1.77 7.40 -2.76
CA GLY A 559 -1.88 8.70 -2.07
C GLY A 559 -1.95 9.91 -3.02
N ARG A 560 -2.00 9.70 -4.34
CA ARG A 560 -2.06 10.75 -5.38
C ARG A 560 -3.50 11.25 -5.57
N TRP A 561 -4.12 11.71 -4.46
CA TRP A 561 -5.56 12.04 -4.40
C TRP A 561 -6.00 13.15 -5.36
N ALA A 562 -5.14 14.10 -5.68
CA ALA A 562 -5.47 15.17 -6.63
C ALA A 562 -5.67 14.61 -8.05
N GLU A 563 -4.80 13.71 -8.48
CA GLU A 563 -4.90 13.06 -9.80
C GLU A 563 -6.04 12.03 -9.82
N ALA A 564 -6.24 11.30 -8.72
CA ALA A 564 -7.38 10.41 -8.57
C ALA A 564 -8.72 11.18 -8.69
N LEU A 565 -8.84 12.32 -8.01
CA LEU A 565 -10.01 13.20 -8.07
C LEU A 565 -10.32 13.64 -9.51
N GLN A 566 -9.28 14.09 -10.24
CA GLN A 566 -9.45 14.51 -11.63
C GLN A 566 -9.92 13.36 -12.50
N THR A 567 -9.30 12.20 -12.39
CA THR A 567 -9.64 11.02 -13.19
C THR A 567 -11.04 10.50 -12.84
N TYR A 568 -11.42 10.45 -11.56
CA TYR A 568 -12.77 10.05 -11.16
C TYR A 568 -13.85 11.04 -11.65
N ARG A 569 -13.59 12.35 -11.66
CA ARG A 569 -14.51 13.34 -12.24
C ARG A 569 -14.75 13.11 -13.72
N GLU A 570 -13.67 12.91 -14.49
CA GLU A 570 -13.75 12.62 -15.92
C GLU A 570 -14.51 11.32 -16.20
N VAL A 571 -14.27 10.27 -15.40
CA VAL A 571 -15.00 9.00 -15.52
C VAL A 571 -16.46 9.18 -15.15
N ALA A 572 -16.80 9.91 -14.07
CA ALA A 572 -18.18 10.15 -13.67
C ALA A 572 -18.94 10.93 -14.72
N GLU A 573 -18.34 11.97 -15.31
CA GLU A 573 -18.93 12.75 -16.38
C GLU A 573 -19.14 11.92 -17.66
N ALA A 574 -18.14 11.16 -18.10
CA ALA A 574 -18.26 10.29 -19.26
C ALA A 574 -19.33 9.19 -19.07
N ARG A 575 -19.41 8.60 -17.87
CA ARG A 575 -20.47 7.64 -17.53
C ARG A 575 -21.84 8.30 -17.50
N ALA A 576 -21.97 9.52 -16.96
CA ALA A 576 -23.23 10.24 -16.96
C ALA A 576 -23.74 10.53 -18.38
N GLN A 577 -22.84 10.85 -19.31
CA GLN A 577 -23.18 11.05 -20.74
C GLN A 577 -23.57 9.74 -21.44
N ALA A 578 -22.84 8.64 -21.16
CA ALA A 578 -23.06 7.37 -21.86
C ALA A 578 -24.19 6.53 -21.28
N LEU A 579 -24.37 6.52 -19.96
CA LEU A 579 -25.25 5.61 -19.23
C LEU A 579 -26.40 6.37 -18.52
N GLY A 580 -26.27 7.67 -18.35
CA GLY A 580 -27.18 8.50 -17.56
C GLY A 580 -26.66 8.81 -16.16
N THR A 581 -27.21 9.88 -15.56
CA THR A 581 -26.83 10.38 -14.23
C THR A 581 -27.19 9.43 -13.10
N ASP A 582 -28.25 8.64 -13.29
CA ASP A 582 -28.82 7.73 -12.30
C ASP A 582 -28.26 6.30 -12.40
N HIS A 583 -27.37 6.05 -13.37
CA HIS A 583 -26.81 4.72 -13.54
C HIS A 583 -25.90 4.37 -12.33
N PRO A 584 -25.97 3.13 -11.81
CA PRO A 584 -25.17 2.71 -10.65
C PRO A 584 -23.68 3.03 -10.78
N ASP A 585 -23.08 2.79 -11.95
CA ASP A 585 -21.67 3.07 -12.20
C ASP A 585 -21.36 4.57 -12.19
N THR A 586 -22.28 5.42 -12.61
CA THR A 586 -22.14 6.89 -12.52
C THR A 586 -22.17 7.32 -11.06
N LEU A 587 -23.15 6.83 -10.30
CA LEU A 587 -23.27 7.11 -8.86
C LEU A 587 -22.10 6.58 -8.06
N GLY A 588 -21.53 5.41 -8.45
CA GLY A 588 -20.31 4.86 -7.88
C GLY A 588 -19.10 5.76 -8.12
N ALA A 589 -18.89 6.23 -9.34
CA ALA A 589 -17.79 7.14 -9.65
C ALA A 589 -17.91 8.48 -8.90
N ARG A 590 -19.11 9.03 -8.76
CA ARG A 590 -19.37 10.24 -7.95
C ARG A 590 -19.08 10.03 -6.46
N TYR A 591 -19.32 8.84 -5.94
CA TYR A 591 -18.96 8.49 -4.57
C TYR A 591 -17.45 8.55 -4.36
N GLU A 592 -16.64 8.02 -5.29
CA GLU A 592 -15.18 8.08 -5.22
C GLU A 592 -14.63 9.51 -5.38
N VAL A 593 -15.32 10.38 -6.14
CA VAL A 593 -15.03 11.83 -6.14
C VAL A 593 -15.19 12.41 -4.74
N GLY A 594 -16.25 12.04 -4.02
CA GLY A 594 -16.49 12.48 -2.63
C GLY A 594 -15.39 12.01 -1.66
N ILE A 595 -14.96 10.76 -1.77
CA ILE A 595 -13.82 10.22 -0.99
C ILE A 595 -12.56 11.04 -1.28
N SER A 596 -12.23 11.25 -2.56
CA SER A 596 -11.02 11.96 -2.98
C SER A 596 -11.01 13.42 -2.47
N LEU A 597 -12.16 14.11 -2.54
CA LEU A 597 -12.33 15.45 -1.96
C LEU A 597 -12.07 15.46 -0.46
N GLY A 598 -12.65 14.51 0.27
CA GLY A 598 -12.45 14.35 1.70
C GLY A 598 -10.98 14.09 2.07
N ARG A 599 -10.26 13.27 1.29
CA ARG A 599 -8.82 12.98 1.48
C ARG A 599 -7.94 14.21 1.22
N LEU A 600 -8.36 15.10 0.32
CA LEU A 600 -7.69 16.37 0.03
C LEU A 600 -8.04 17.49 1.02
N GLY A 601 -8.82 17.22 2.08
CA GLY A 601 -9.27 18.24 3.03
C GLY A 601 -10.37 19.18 2.48
N ARG A 602 -10.88 18.92 1.26
CA ARG A 602 -11.96 19.72 0.62
C ARG A 602 -13.33 19.25 1.12
N SER A 603 -13.48 19.15 2.45
CA SER A 603 -14.65 18.54 3.08
C SER A 603 -15.96 19.29 2.83
N THR A 604 -15.90 20.60 2.60
CA THR A 604 -17.12 21.39 2.24
C THR A 604 -17.68 20.98 0.88
N GLU A 605 -16.80 20.78 -0.12
CA GLU A 605 -17.22 20.32 -1.44
C GLU A 605 -17.70 18.86 -1.41
N ALA A 606 -16.99 18.01 -0.64
CA ALA A 606 -17.42 16.64 -0.42
C ALA A 606 -18.81 16.57 0.21
N LEU A 607 -19.09 17.44 1.18
CA LEU A 607 -20.38 17.50 1.88
C LEU A 607 -21.53 17.82 0.92
N GLN A 608 -21.35 18.80 0.03
CA GLN A 608 -22.37 19.12 -0.97
C GLN A 608 -22.58 17.94 -1.93
N LEU A 609 -21.51 17.37 -2.45
CA LEU A 609 -21.58 16.23 -3.35
C LEU A 609 -22.27 15.02 -2.71
N TYR A 610 -22.00 14.72 -1.43
CA TYR A 610 -22.67 13.61 -0.74
C TYR A 610 -24.16 13.86 -0.52
N ARG A 611 -24.58 15.11 -0.27
CA ARG A 611 -26.03 15.45 -0.19
C ARG A 611 -26.73 15.18 -1.51
N ASP A 612 -26.17 15.69 -2.60
CA ASP A 612 -26.74 15.47 -3.94
C ASP A 612 -26.76 13.96 -4.28
N LEU A 613 -25.72 13.23 -3.92
CA LEU A 613 -25.60 11.79 -4.15
C LEU A 613 -26.61 10.98 -3.30
N ILE A 614 -26.86 11.38 -2.05
CA ILE A 614 -27.87 10.76 -1.19
C ILE A 614 -29.26 10.94 -1.78
N ASP A 615 -29.59 12.14 -2.27
CA ASP A 615 -30.87 12.42 -2.91
C ASP A 615 -31.05 11.55 -4.16
N ASP A 616 -30.04 11.48 -5.02
CA ASP A 616 -30.08 10.65 -6.23
C ASP A 616 -30.19 9.15 -5.89
N ARG A 617 -29.40 8.63 -4.97
CA ARG A 617 -29.45 7.22 -4.55
C ARG A 617 -30.76 6.87 -3.83
N THR A 618 -31.30 7.80 -3.04
CA THR A 618 -32.62 7.61 -2.40
C THR A 618 -33.73 7.51 -3.45
N ARG A 619 -33.68 8.31 -4.50
CA ARG A 619 -34.65 8.27 -5.61
C ARG A 619 -34.54 6.97 -6.40
N VAL A 620 -33.34 6.46 -6.63
CA VAL A 620 -33.07 5.27 -7.47
C VAL A 620 -33.27 3.97 -6.70
N HIS A 621 -32.79 3.91 -5.47
CA HIS A 621 -32.67 2.67 -4.70
C HIS A 621 -33.50 2.65 -3.40
N GLY A 622 -33.91 3.82 -2.92
CA GLY A 622 -34.55 3.99 -1.61
C GLY A 622 -33.58 4.41 -0.49
N PRO A 623 -34.11 4.92 0.63
CA PRO A 623 -33.31 5.48 1.73
C PRO A 623 -32.47 4.44 2.48
N ASP A 624 -32.94 3.19 2.53
CA ASP A 624 -32.34 2.11 3.32
C ASP A 624 -31.39 1.23 2.50
N HIS A 625 -31.22 1.53 1.22
CA HIS A 625 -30.34 0.77 0.36
C HIS A 625 -28.87 0.89 0.79
N PRO A 626 -28.08 -0.18 0.76
CA PRO A 626 -26.67 -0.16 1.19
C PRO A 626 -25.86 0.99 0.59
N GLU A 627 -26.03 1.27 -0.70
CA GLU A 627 -25.32 2.35 -1.39
C GLU A 627 -25.74 3.75 -0.92
N THR A 628 -27.02 3.96 -0.60
CA THR A 628 -27.51 5.20 -0.01
C THR A 628 -26.89 5.38 1.38
N LEU A 629 -26.86 4.33 2.19
CA LEU A 629 -26.25 4.34 3.53
C LEU A 629 -24.74 4.55 3.47
N ARG A 630 -24.06 4.08 2.42
CA ARG A 630 -22.62 4.39 2.19
C ARG A 630 -22.41 5.89 1.95
N ALA A 631 -23.26 6.53 1.15
CA ALA A 631 -23.16 7.97 0.90
C ALA A 631 -23.45 8.78 2.18
N ARG A 632 -24.45 8.38 2.99
CA ARG A 632 -24.75 8.96 4.29
C ARG A 632 -23.57 8.82 5.28
N HIS A 633 -22.92 7.67 5.30
CA HIS A 633 -21.68 7.49 6.08
C HIS A 633 -20.58 8.45 5.60
N GLY A 634 -20.36 8.60 4.28
CA GLY A 634 -19.42 9.58 3.73
C GLY A 634 -19.75 11.03 4.12
N LEU A 635 -21.04 11.39 4.19
CA LEU A 635 -21.52 12.67 4.70
C LEU A 635 -21.11 12.87 6.16
N GLY A 636 -21.41 11.89 7.03
CA GLY A 636 -21.09 11.93 8.46
C GLY A 636 -19.59 12.13 8.72
N VAL A 637 -18.73 11.39 8.00
CA VAL A 637 -17.27 11.55 8.10
C VAL A 637 -16.81 12.97 7.74
N ASN A 638 -17.37 13.57 6.67
CA ASN A 638 -16.98 14.93 6.28
C ASN A 638 -17.57 16.01 7.22
N LEU A 639 -18.74 15.80 7.80
CA LEU A 639 -19.27 16.63 8.89
C LEU A 639 -18.29 16.65 10.09
N GLY A 640 -17.80 15.47 10.52
CA GLY A 640 -16.80 15.35 11.56
C GLY A 640 -15.51 16.10 11.24
N ARG A 641 -14.98 15.97 10.01
CA ARG A 641 -13.80 16.72 9.57
C ARG A 641 -13.96 18.25 9.59
N LEU A 642 -15.19 18.73 9.47
CA LEU A 642 -15.52 20.16 9.60
C LEU A 642 -15.83 20.59 11.03
N GLY A 643 -15.67 19.69 12.04
CA GLY A 643 -15.97 19.98 13.44
C GLY A 643 -17.45 20.00 13.78
N ARG A 644 -18.34 19.58 12.85
CA ARG A 644 -19.84 19.55 13.04
C ARG A 644 -20.23 18.22 13.67
N TRP A 645 -19.74 17.98 14.91
CA TRP A 645 -19.80 16.65 15.55
C TRP A 645 -21.20 16.23 15.97
N GLU A 646 -22.08 17.17 16.37
CA GLU A 646 -23.48 16.86 16.69
C GLU A 646 -24.21 16.33 15.47
N GLU A 647 -24.01 16.96 14.30
CA GLU A 647 -24.65 16.54 13.05
C GLU A 647 -24.04 15.22 12.55
N ALA A 648 -22.73 15.05 12.65
CA ALA A 648 -22.07 13.80 12.32
C ALA A 648 -22.58 12.63 13.19
N LEU A 649 -22.76 12.87 14.51
CA LEU A 649 -23.28 11.87 15.43
C LEU A 649 -24.76 11.53 15.12
N ALA A 650 -25.59 12.51 14.79
CA ALA A 650 -26.96 12.27 14.40
C ALA A 650 -27.04 11.39 13.17
N GLU A 651 -26.30 11.75 12.11
CA GLU A 651 -26.24 10.99 10.85
C GLU A 651 -25.72 9.55 11.07
N SER A 652 -24.66 9.38 11.89
CA SER A 652 -24.12 8.05 12.19
C SER A 652 -25.08 7.18 12.98
N ARG A 653 -25.89 7.76 13.89
CA ARG A 653 -26.92 7.04 14.64
C ARG A 653 -28.06 6.56 13.75
N ASP A 654 -28.50 7.41 12.83
CA ASP A 654 -29.56 7.04 11.88
C ASP A 654 -29.10 5.90 10.97
N VAL A 655 -27.89 6.01 10.39
CA VAL A 655 -27.31 4.95 9.55
C VAL A 655 -27.13 3.66 10.36
N TYR A 656 -26.67 3.75 11.61
CA TYR A 656 -26.53 2.59 12.49
C TYR A 656 -27.88 1.91 12.74
N ALA A 657 -28.91 2.67 13.09
CA ALA A 657 -30.26 2.12 13.40
C ALA A 657 -30.86 1.39 12.19
N ILE A 658 -30.71 1.95 10.98
CA ILE A 658 -31.19 1.31 9.75
C ILE A 658 -30.42 0.01 9.48
N ARG A 659 -29.08 0.05 9.57
CA ARG A 659 -28.25 -1.14 9.35
C ARG A 659 -28.48 -2.22 10.40
N GLU A 660 -28.65 -1.85 11.66
CA GLU A 660 -28.98 -2.82 12.73
C GLU A 660 -30.31 -3.52 12.46
N SER A 661 -31.33 -2.78 12.01
CA SER A 661 -32.64 -3.34 11.66
C SER A 661 -32.59 -4.24 10.44
N ALA A 662 -31.83 -3.86 9.40
CA ALA A 662 -31.83 -4.56 8.11
C ALA A 662 -30.84 -5.74 8.06
N LEU A 663 -29.68 -5.61 8.69
CA LEU A 663 -28.55 -6.56 8.59
C LEU A 663 -28.28 -7.30 9.89
N GLY A 664 -28.82 -6.80 10.99
CA GLY A 664 -28.56 -7.32 12.34
C GLY A 664 -27.38 -6.63 13.05
N PRO A 665 -27.28 -6.81 14.38
CA PRO A 665 -26.34 -6.09 15.24
C PRO A 665 -24.86 -6.51 15.02
N ASP A 666 -24.63 -7.70 14.54
CA ASP A 666 -23.29 -8.29 14.38
C ASP A 666 -22.76 -8.22 12.94
N HIS A 667 -23.53 -7.62 12.00
CA HIS A 667 -23.08 -7.46 10.63
C HIS A 667 -21.91 -6.45 10.54
N PRO A 668 -20.85 -6.71 9.72
CA PRO A 668 -19.69 -5.84 9.61
C PRO A 668 -20.03 -4.37 9.38
N ASP A 669 -20.95 -4.07 8.45
CA ASP A 669 -21.37 -2.69 8.16
C ASP A 669 -22.11 -2.03 9.33
N THR A 670 -22.87 -2.79 10.11
CA THR A 670 -23.53 -2.31 11.32
C THR A 670 -22.49 -1.94 12.37
N LEU A 671 -21.48 -2.78 12.56
CA LEU A 671 -20.38 -2.54 13.49
C LEU A 671 -19.51 -1.32 13.09
N VAL A 672 -19.31 -1.09 11.79
CA VAL A 672 -18.66 0.13 11.29
C VAL A 672 -19.48 1.36 11.68
N SER A 673 -20.79 1.39 11.42
CA SER A 673 -21.64 2.53 11.78
C SER A 673 -21.70 2.77 13.29
N ARG A 674 -21.74 1.71 14.08
CA ARG A 674 -21.70 1.81 15.55
C ARG A 674 -20.39 2.39 16.06
N ARG A 675 -19.26 2.02 15.43
CA ARG A 675 -17.95 2.61 15.74
C ARG A 675 -17.94 4.11 15.44
N GLU A 676 -18.54 4.58 14.35
CA GLU A 676 -18.64 6.01 14.04
C GLU A 676 -19.51 6.76 15.05
N VAL A 677 -20.55 6.14 15.61
CA VAL A 677 -21.31 6.71 16.74
C VAL A 677 -20.39 6.91 17.96
N ALA A 678 -19.55 5.92 18.28
CA ALA A 678 -18.58 6.03 19.37
C ALA A 678 -17.54 7.13 19.11
N VAL A 679 -17.06 7.27 17.88
CA VAL A 679 -16.17 8.38 17.45
C VAL A 679 -16.82 9.73 17.69
N GLY A 680 -18.04 9.95 17.23
CA GLY A 680 -18.78 11.20 17.42
C GLY A 680 -19.00 11.54 18.89
N LEU A 681 -19.31 10.54 19.73
CA LEU A 681 -19.44 10.71 21.19
C LEU A 681 -18.11 11.14 21.81
N GLY A 682 -16.99 10.54 21.44
CA GLY A 682 -15.65 10.90 21.92
C GLY A 682 -15.30 12.36 21.58
N TRP A 683 -15.57 12.81 20.37
CA TRP A 683 -15.33 14.19 19.95
C TRP A 683 -16.17 15.22 20.71
N LEU A 684 -17.35 14.83 21.16
CA LEU A 684 -18.21 15.65 22.00
C LEU A 684 -17.84 15.55 23.50
N GLY A 685 -16.72 14.91 23.84
CA GLY A 685 -16.27 14.73 25.24
C GLY A 685 -17.09 13.71 26.04
N ARG A 686 -18.00 12.99 25.39
CA ARG A 686 -18.89 11.99 26.04
C ARG A 686 -18.20 10.63 26.14
N TRP A 687 -17.02 10.59 26.77
CA TRP A 687 -16.12 9.44 26.82
C TRP A 687 -16.73 8.19 27.46
N ALA A 688 -17.60 8.34 28.49
CA ALA A 688 -18.26 7.20 29.10
C ALA A 688 -19.24 6.49 28.15
N ASP A 689 -19.98 7.27 27.34
CA ASP A 689 -20.90 6.75 26.35
C ASP A 689 -20.10 6.13 25.20
N ALA A 690 -19.04 6.79 24.74
CA ALA A 690 -18.14 6.27 23.71
C ALA A 690 -17.51 4.93 24.11
N LEU A 691 -17.02 4.81 25.35
CA LEU A 691 -16.46 3.56 25.89
C LEU A 691 -17.49 2.42 25.84
N THR A 692 -18.75 2.72 26.17
CA THR A 692 -19.82 1.74 26.12
C THR A 692 -20.02 1.20 24.70
N GLU A 693 -20.05 2.08 23.70
CA GLU A 693 -20.22 1.68 22.30
C GLU A 693 -18.98 0.95 21.76
N TYR A 694 -17.75 1.40 22.06
CA TYR A 694 -16.52 0.69 21.65
C TYR A 694 -16.44 -0.72 22.26
N ARG A 695 -16.82 -0.90 23.54
CA ARG A 695 -16.90 -2.23 24.17
C ARG A 695 -17.84 -3.18 23.43
N ARG A 696 -19.01 -2.66 23.04
CA ARG A 696 -20.00 -3.44 22.28
C ARG A 696 -19.46 -3.82 20.91
N VAL A 697 -18.80 -2.90 20.21
CA VAL A 697 -18.16 -3.19 18.91
C VAL A 697 -17.05 -4.22 19.06
N ALA A 698 -16.17 -4.06 20.06
CA ALA A 698 -15.06 -4.99 20.31
C ALA A 698 -15.58 -6.40 20.63
N ALA A 699 -16.59 -6.52 21.51
CA ALA A 699 -17.19 -7.81 21.87
C ALA A 699 -17.91 -8.48 20.71
N ALA A 700 -18.59 -7.70 19.83
CA ALA A 700 -19.24 -8.22 18.66
C ALA A 700 -18.21 -8.73 17.62
N ARG A 701 -17.15 -7.94 17.36
CA ARG A 701 -16.06 -8.34 16.46
C ARG A 701 -15.33 -9.58 16.98
N GLU A 702 -15.11 -9.68 18.29
CA GLU A 702 -14.50 -10.86 18.91
C GLU A 702 -15.33 -12.13 18.69
N ARG A 703 -16.66 -12.04 18.79
CA ARG A 703 -17.56 -13.18 18.50
C ARG A 703 -17.56 -13.61 17.04
N VAL A 704 -17.50 -12.65 16.12
CA VAL A 704 -17.67 -12.90 14.67
C VAL A 704 -16.33 -13.22 13.99
N LEU A 705 -15.28 -12.52 14.35
CA LEU A 705 -13.98 -12.55 13.68
C LEU A 705 -12.90 -13.28 14.49
N GLY A 706 -13.08 -13.38 15.81
CA GLY A 706 -12.08 -13.91 16.73
C GLY A 706 -11.35 -12.81 17.51
N ALA A 707 -10.72 -13.20 18.62
CA ALA A 707 -10.05 -12.28 19.53
C ALA A 707 -8.75 -11.67 18.95
N ASP A 708 -8.07 -12.39 18.08
CA ASP A 708 -6.80 -12.03 17.44
C ASP A 708 -6.97 -11.29 16.10
N HIS A 709 -8.21 -11.18 15.60
CA HIS A 709 -8.47 -10.50 14.33
C HIS A 709 -8.08 -9.01 14.40
N PRO A 710 -7.43 -8.45 13.36
CA PRO A 710 -6.96 -7.06 13.35
C PRO A 710 -8.04 -6.03 13.73
N ASP A 711 -9.28 -6.19 13.26
CA ASP A 711 -10.38 -5.28 13.56
C ASP A 711 -10.87 -5.39 15.01
N THR A 712 -10.81 -6.59 15.60
CA THR A 712 -11.10 -6.79 17.03
C THR A 712 -10.05 -6.07 17.86
N LEU A 713 -8.78 -6.25 17.54
CA LEU A 713 -7.67 -5.61 18.23
C LEU A 713 -7.70 -4.09 18.07
N ALA A 714 -8.10 -3.56 16.90
CA ALA A 714 -8.30 -2.13 16.69
C ALA A 714 -9.40 -1.57 17.59
N SER A 715 -10.54 -2.27 17.71
CA SER A 715 -11.64 -1.87 18.60
C SER A 715 -11.25 -1.88 20.06
N ARG A 716 -10.41 -2.83 20.49
CA ARG A 716 -9.85 -2.87 21.85
C ARG A 716 -8.90 -1.69 22.11
N ASN A 717 -8.12 -1.27 21.11
CA ASN A 717 -7.30 -0.06 21.23
C ASN A 717 -8.16 1.20 21.36
N ASP A 718 -9.26 1.32 20.60
CA ASP A 718 -10.21 2.43 20.74
C ASP A 718 -10.84 2.45 22.15
N GLU A 719 -11.16 1.28 22.72
CA GLU A 719 -11.62 1.12 24.10
C GLU A 719 -10.56 1.60 25.11
N GLY A 720 -9.30 1.15 24.95
CA GLY A 720 -8.19 1.55 25.79
C GLY A 720 -7.99 3.07 25.80
N HIS A 721 -8.10 3.69 24.64
CA HIS A 721 -8.01 5.14 24.52
C HIS A 721 -9.14 5.87 25.30
N CYS A 722 -10.38 5.40 25.22
CA CYS A 722 -11.47 5.96 26.01
C CYS A 722 -11.24 5.83 27.52
N LEU A 723 -10.63 4.72 27.97
CA LEU A 723 -10.25 4.53 29.37
C LEU A 723 -9.20 5.56 29.80
N GLU A 724 -8.21 5.88 28.98
CA GLU A 724 -7.24 6.94 29.23
C GLU A 724 -7.92 8.30 29.41
N GLN A 725 -8.83 8.66 28.51
CA GLN A 725 -9.57 9.94 28.57
C GLN A 725 -10.47 10.05 29.80
N LEU A 726 -10.89 8.93 30.39
CA LEU A 726 -11.65 8.84 31.62
C LEU A 726 -10.78 8.81 32.89
N GLY A 727 -9.43 8.91 32.74
CA GLY A 727 -8.49 8.81 33.87
C GLY A 727 -8.30 7.38 34.40
N ARG A 728 -8.79 6.36 33.70
CA ARG A 728 -8.69 4.92 34.07
C ARG A 728 -7.44 4.28 33.45
N GLY A 729 -6.29 4.91 33.65
CA GLY A 729 -5.03 4.55 32.98
C GLY A 729 -4.55 3.12 33.29
N GLU A 730 -4.76 2.59 34.49
CA GLU A 730 -4.37 1.22 34.84
C GLU A 730 -5.14 0.18 34.02
N GLU A 731 -6.44 0.40 33.82
CA GLU A 731 -7.27 -0.49 32.99
C GLU A 731 -6.89 -0.39 31.49
N ALA A 732 -6.56 0.83 31.03
CA ALA A 732 -6.07 1.02 29.66
C ALA A 732 -4.76 0.26 29.39
N VAL A 733 -3.78 0.36 30.31
CA VAL A 733 -2.50 -0.35 30.23
C VAL A 733 -2.71 -1.87 30.20
N GLU A 734 -3.59 -2.39 31.05
CA GLU A 734 -3.87 -3.82 31.08
C GLU A 734 -4.51 -4.29 29.76
N LEU A 735 -5.45 -3.52 29.21
CA LEU A 735 -6.08 -3.80 27.93
C LEU A 735 -5.06 -3.78 26.77
N TYR A 736 -4.16 -2.80 26.74
CA TYR A 736 -3.10 -2.74 25.73
C TYR A 736 -2.12 -3.93 25.83
N ARG A 737 -1.81 -4.40 27.04
CA ARG A 737 -1.01 -5.61 27.23
C ARG A 737 -1.69 -6.85 26.67
N GLN A 738 -3.00 -6.98 26.88
CA GLN A 738 -3.80 -8.08 26.32
C GLN A 738 -3.81 -8.04 24.80
N VAL A 739 -4.02 -6.86 24.20
CA VAL A 739 -3.95 -6.66 22.75
C VAL A 739 -2.58 -7.03 22.21
N ALA A 740 -1.50 -6.62 22.87
CA ALA A 740 -0.13 -6.97 22.47
C ALA A 740 0.16 -8.47 22.59
N ALA A 741 -0.40 -9.16 23.60
CA ALA A 741 -0.25 -10.60 23.78
C ALA A 741 -0.97 -11.37 22.65
N LEU A 742 -2.21 -10.99 22.31
CA LEU A 742 -2.98 -11.62 21.23
C LEU A 742 -2.31 -11.44 19.87
N ARG A 743 -1.77 -10.25 19.59
CA ARG A 743 -0.99 -10.01 18.36
C ARG A 743 0.20 -10.95 18.21
N ARG A 744 0.91 -11.26 19.32
CA ARG A 744 2.05 -12.20 19.28
C ARG A 744 1.61 -13.64 19.01
N GLN A 745 0.47 -14.06 19.52
CA GLN A 745 -0.05 -15.41 19.34
C GLN A 745 -0.51 -15.65 17.89
N GLY A 746 -1.18 -14.68 17.27
CA GLY A 746 -1.62 -14.75 15.86
C GLY A 746 -0.47 -14.78 14.83
N HIS A 747 0.76 -14.41 15.23
CA HIS A 747 1.96 -14.50 14.36
C HIS A 747 2.73 -15.82 14.53
N SER A 748 2.34 -16.66 15.48
CA SER A 748 3.01 -17.93 15.77
C SER A 748 2.22 -19.16 15.26
N ALA A 749 1.05 -18.97 14.72
CA ALA A 749 0.19 -19.96 14.08
C ALA A 749 0.11 -19.70 12.56
#